data_ac104132477378cf66b45979b61fee0b
#
_entry.id   ac104132477378cf66b45979b61fee0b
#
_cell.length_a   1.000
_cell.length_b   1.000
_cell.length_c   1.000
_cell.angle_alpha   90.00
_cell.angle_beta   90.00
_cell.angle_gamma   90.00
#
_symmetry.space_group_name_H-M   'P 1'
#
loop_
_entity.id
_entity.type
_entity.pdbx_description
1 polymer ?
#
loop_
_entity_poly.entity_id
_entity_poly.type
_entity_poly.pdbx_seq_one_letter_code
_entity_poly.pdbx_strand_id
1 'polypeptide(L)'
;MPEGVSQDLLEKLKKNTTAEIFYDNFTRGRYSTDASIYQMMPHGVLIPKTKSDIVETINFAREAKIPLLARGGGTSQCGQTVNQAIVIDNSKFLNKILHFDKEKMICIVEPGIVLDELNRFLKPYKLWFPVDVSTSSRATIGGMAGNNSCGGRSIRYGMMRDNVIGIEAILHDGSTYNFENLELKNLKVNDGIAPKIISNLLKLALKNKQEILAKFPKVLRRVGGYNIDALLPDAMASRPNGKVGDGINLSHLLVGSEGTLAYSTSVTLKLSPLPAQKIMGICHFPSFYEAMDAAQHIVKLDPIAVELVDDTMLRLARDIDMFKPTVEAVVKGNPKSLLLVEFAEDNMDENLSRLRKLHDLIGSLGYSWKGDVKKFGGVVDVISNELQSKVSEMRKSGLNIMMSMKNEAKPVSFVEDCAVELKDLAAYTDGLNKIFDKYETKGTWYAHASVGCLHVRPVLNMKLQDDVSKMRNIADEASELVKKYGGSFSGEHGDGIVRSEFNEVMFGKKMIDIFRVIKTSFDPDNIFNPGKIIDAPKMDSRNLFRYAPGYSSDNISTILDWSIWPGQAGGFQGAIEMCNNNGTCRKLEGGVMCPSFRVTRDEKDSTRGRANSLRLALSGQLGKEALTSDEMNETMSLCVSCKACKRECPTGVDMAKMKLEVSSLRTKKYGLNLHEKLIAYLPDYASFASKFPSLFNLRDKIPGASKLSEVFLGFTAKRPLPKWRKDFFKNSELPDSLELNHSQLPVILFVDTFSRYFEPENVRSAINVLKAAGYFPFLPSSNKSSRPLCCGRTYLSNGLIDKAKFEGEKLLSTFLPYLKEGVPVVGLEPSCILSFRDELPSLIKDPNIDLLKNNSFTFEELLSNNCKKINFKKMNEKVLLHGHCHQKAFDAVKPIQKVLNMIKGLEVELIDTSCCGMAGAFGYNKKTYDVSIKMAQEKLFPAISKTKSGTTIIADGTSCRCQIKDGINRDAVHLAQFLDKNIIY
;
A
#
# COMPACT_ATOMS: atom_id res chain seq x y z
N MET A 1 2.72 -18.94 25.02
CA MET A 1 2.62 -20.27 24.36
C MET A 1 1.15 -20.51 24.04
N PRO A 2 0.81 -21.21 22.97
CA PRO A 2 -0.58 -21.62 22.73
C PRO A 2 -1.05 -22.48 23.92
N GLU A 3 -2.23 -22.20 24.47
CA GLU A 3 -2.81 -23.02 25.52
C GLU A 3 -2.97 -24.47 25.02
N GLY A 4 -2.50 -25.42 25.79
CA GLY A 4 -2.63 -26.87 25.51
C GLY A 4 -1.50 -27.49 24.67
N VAL A 5 -0.47 -26.75 24.26
CA VAL A 5 0.69 -27.30 23.50
C VAL A 5 1.82 -27.61 24.45
N SER A 6 2.33 -28.85 24.39
CA SER A 6 3.49 -29.25 25.21
C SER A 6 4.76 -28.55 24.70
N GLN A 7 5.66 -28.25 25.64
CA GLN A 7 6.96 -27.62 25.28
C GLN A 7 7.79 -28.55 24.39
N ASP A 8 7.68 -29.87 24.58
CA ASP A 8 8.39 -30.86 23.75
C ASP A 8 7.97 -30.83 22.28
N LEU A 9 6.67 -30.66 21.98
CA LEU A 9 6.18 -30.52 20.61
C LEU A 9 6.69 -29.24 19.95
N LEU A 10 6.77 -28.13 20.68
CA LEU A 10 7.32 -26.88 20.17
C LEU A 10 8.83 -26.99 19.90
N GLU A 11 9.57 -27.62 20.78
CA GLU A 11 11.00 -27.87 20.58
C GLU A 11 11.24 -28.82 19.40
N LYS A 12 10.40 -29.86 19.23
CA LYS A 12 10.41 -30.75 18.07
C LYS A 12 10.18 -29.97 16.76
N LEU A 13 9.18 -29.08 16.73
CA LEU A 13 8.92 -28.23 15.56
C LEU A 13 10.11 -27.33 15.25
N LYS A 14 10.68 -26.65 16.24
CA LYS A 14 11.87 -25.79 16.07
C LYS A 14 13.08 -26.57 15.57
N LYS A 15 13.28 -27.79 16.04
CA LYS A 15 14.41 -28.64 15.65
C LYS A 15 14.27 -29.15 14.20
N ASN A 16 13.04 -29.45 13.77
CA ASN A 16 12.76 -30.08 12.49
C ASN A 16 12.53 -29.07 11.35
N THR A 17 12.43 -27.78 11.64
CA THR A 17 12.16 -26.73 10.64
C THR A 17 13.26 -25.69 10.58
N THR A 18 13.40 -25.07 9.42
CA THR A 18 14.22 -23.85 9.22
C THR A 18 13.40 -22.56 9.28
N ALA A 19 12.09 -22.68 9.49
CA ALA A 19 11.14 -21.59 9.53
C ALA A 19 11.45 -20.57 10.64
N GLU A 20 11.05 -19.33 10.42
CA GLU A 20 10.99 -18.35 11.50
C GLU A 20 9.67 -18.57 12.28
N ILE A 21 9.74 -18.74 13.61
CA ILE A 21 8.59 -19.08 14.45
C ILE A 21 8.45 -18.05 15.57
N PHE A 22 7.26 -17.48 15.72
CA PHE A 22 6.95 -16.42 16.67
C PHE A 22 5.71 -16.73 17.50
N TYR A 23 5.82 -16.55 18.81
CA TYR A 23 4.72 -16.70 19.76
C TYR A 23 4.48 -15.44 20.61
N ASP A 24 5.29 -14.39 20.41
CA ASP A 24 5.14 -13.14 21.14
C ASP A 24 3.84 -12.41 20.74
N ASN A 25 3.30 -11.64 21.70
CA ASN A 25 2.03 -10.95 21.53
C ASN A 25 2.07 -9.86 20.44
N PHE A 26 3.22 -9.21 20.21
CA PHE A 26 3.35 -8.19 19.17
C PHE A 26 3.26 -8.82 17.78
N THR A 27 3.95 -9.92 17.54
CA THR A 27 3.90 -10.60 16.25
C THR A 27 2.51 -11.21 16.03
N ARG A 28 1.96 -11.93 17.00
CA ARG A 28 0.59 -12.46 16.94
C ARG A 28 -0.43 -11.36 16.65
N GLY A 29 -0.32 -10.21 17.34
CA GLY A 29 -1.19 -9.05 17.14
C GLY A 29 -1.14 -8.47 15.73
N ARG A 30 0.05 -8.41 15.08
CA ARG A 30 0.18 -7.95 13.69
C ARG A 30 -0.56 -8.84 12.69
N TYR A 31 -0.67 -10.12 13.00
CA TYR A 31 -1.34 -11.12 12.17
C TYR A 31 -2.78 -11.41 12.58
N SER A 32 -3.29 -10.77 13.63
CA SER A 32 -4.64 -10.99 14.16
C SER A 32 -5.74 -10.38 13.29
N THR A 33 -5.39 -9.52 12.32
CA THR A 33 -6.36 -8.81 11.45
C THR A 33 -5.99 -8.94 9.98
N ASP A 34 -6.98 -8.79 9.12
CA ASP A 34 -6.84 -8.54 7.67
C ASP A 34 -7.59 -7.26 7.29
N ALA A 35 -8.02 -7.08 6.04
CA ALA A 35 -8.76 -5.88 5.63
C ALA A 35 -10.27 -5.95 5.99
N SER A 36 -10.72 -6.99 6.67
CA SER A 36 -12.10 -7.12 7.19
C SER A 36 -12.29 -6.40 8.53
N ILE A 37 -13.52 -6.49 9.05
CA ILE A 37 -13.87 -5.97 10.38
C ILE A 37 -13.38 -6.86 11.53
N TYR A 38 -12.87 -8.05 11.23
CA TYR A 38 -12.55 -9.07 12.24
C TYR A 38 -11.14 -8.96 12.79
N GLN A 39 -10.99 -9.44 14.01
CA GLN A 39 -9.73 -9.65 14.71
C GLN A 39 -9.79 -10.95 15.48
N MET A 40 -8.89 -11.88 15.19
CA MET A 40 -8.72 -13.13 15.95
C MET A 40 -7.24 -13.32 16.25
N MET A 41 -6.88 -13.39 17.54
CA MET A 41 -5.49 -13.54 17.96
C MET A 41 -5.00 -14.94 17.60
N PRO A 42 -4.02 -15.10 16.71
CA PRO A 42 -3.51 -16.42 16.34
C PRO A 42 -2.72 -17.05 17.48
N HIS A 43 -2.60 -18.38 17.48
CA HIS A 43 -1.76 -19.12 18.43
C HIS A 43 -0.27 -18.85 18.24
N GLY A 44 0.15 -18.67 17.00
CA GLY A 44 1.52 -18.35 16.62
C GLY A 44 1.60 -17.92 15.16
N VAL A 45 2.80 -17.50 14.74
CA VAL A 45 3.12 -17.15 13.36
C VAL A 45 4.35 -17.93 12.92
N LEU A 46 4.27 -18.60 11.78
CA LEU A 46 5.35 -19.36 11.19
C LEU A 46 5.62 -18.83 9.77
N ILE A 47 6.88 -18.57 9.47
CA ILE A 47 7.31 -18.08 8.14
C ILE A 47 8.22 -19.16 7.54
N PRO A 48 7.67 -20.04 6.68
CA PRO A 48 8.41 -21.17 6.12
C PRO A 48 9.44 -20.70 5.09
N LYS A 49 10.58 -21.37 5.04
CA LYS A 49 11.62 -21.16 4.02
C LYS A 49 11.59 -22.22 2.93
N THR A 50 11.06 -23.39 3.25
CA THR A 50 11.03 -24.57 2.38
C THR A 50 9.69 -25.28 2.44
N LYS A 51 9.42 -26.13 1.45
CA LYS A 51 8.27 -27.05 1.44
C LYS A 51 8.32 -28.04 2.62
N SER A 52 9.50 -28.47 3.04
CA SER A 52 9.67 -29.36 4.20
C SER A 52 9.19 -28.70 5.51
N ASP A 53 9.43 -27.39 5.69
CA ASP A 53 8.94 -26.67 6.86
C ASP A 53 7.41 -26.72 6.96
N ILE A 54 6.72 -26.74 5.81
CA ILE A 54 5.25 -26.83 5.76
C ILE A 54 4.77 -28.23 6.15
N VAL A 55 5.41 -29.29 5.63
CA VAL A 55 5.09 -30.68 5.99
C VAL A 55 5.22 -30.88 7.49
N GLU A 56 6.33 -30.46 8.08
CA GLU A 56 6.58 -30.55 9.51
C GLU A 56 5.55 -29.73 10.32
N THR A 57 5.14 -28.57 9.80
CA THR A 57 4.11 -27.73 10.44
C THR A 57 2.74 -28.42 10.42
N ILE A 58 2.37 -29.08 9.31
CA ILE A 58 1.11 -29.84 9.20
C ILE A 58 1.13 -31.04 10.15
N ASN A 59 2.24 -31.80 10.21
CA ASN A 59 2.41 -32.91 11.14
C ASN A 59 2.29 -32.44 12.59
N PHE A 60 2.95 -31.33 12.94
CA PHE A 60 2.84 -30.70 14.25
C PHE A 60 1.39 -30.30 14.57
N ALA A 61 0.72 -29.65 13.64
CA ALA A 61 -0.66 -29.15 13.84
C ALA A 61 -1.63 -30.31 14.07
N ARG A 62 -1.48 -31.40 13.35
CA ARG A 62 -2.27 -32.62 13.53
C ARG A 62 -2.01 -33.27 14.89
N GLU A 63 -0.73 -33.42 15.28
CA GLU A 63 -0.35 -33.99 16.57
C GLU A 63 -0.84 -33.12 17.75
N ALA A 64 -0.72 -31.80 17.62
CA ALA A 64 -1.13 -30.82 18.63
C ALA A 64 -2.64 -30.46 18.57
N LYS A 65 -3.36 -30.90 17.55
CA LYS A 65 -4.77 -30.54 17.27
C LYS A 65 -4.97 -29.00 17.20
N ILE A 66 -4.05 -28.30 16.57
CA ILE A 66 -4.08 -26.83 16.39
C ILE A 66 -4.39 -26.49 14.95
N PRO A 67 -5.34 -25.59 14.67
CA PRO A 67 -5.61 -25.14 13.33
C PRO A 67 -4.44 -24.42 12.68
N LEU A 68 -4.37 -24.51 11.35
CA LEU A 68 -3.43 -23.79 10.48
C LEU A 68 -4.18 -22.79 9.62
N LEU A 69 -3.54 -21.67 9.33
CA LEU A 69 -4.06 -20.65 8.45
C LEU A 69 -2.97 -20.22 7.46
N ALA A 70 -3.07 -20.62 6.20
CA ALA A 70 -2.21 -20.11 5.13
C ALA A 70 -2.53 -18.64 4.86
N ARG A 71 -1.50 -17.78 4.81
CA ARG A 71 -1.66 -16.33 4.61
C ARG A 71 -0.67 -15.82 3.55
N GLY A 72 -1.21 -15.01 2.64
CA GLY A 72 -0.42 -14.24 1.66
C GLY A 72 -0.34 -12.77 2.04
N GLY A 73 -0.88 -11.88 1.20
CA GLY A 73 -0.87 -10.44 1.42
C GLY A 73 -1.67 -9.91 2.62
N GLY A 74 -2.60 -10.72 3.16
CA GLY A 74 -3.48 -10.30 4.25
C GLY A 74 -4.38 -9.14 3.87
N THR A 75 -4.89 -9.11 2.65
CA THR A 75 -5.73 -8.05 2.07
C THR A 75 -7.19 -8.46 1.93
N SER A 76 -7.56 -9.64 2.43
CA SER A 76 -8.93 -10.14 2.41
C SER A 76 -9.87 -9.22 3.17
N GLN A 77 -11.07 -9.00 2.61
CA GLN A 77 -12.11 -8.15 3.19
C GLN A 77 -13.21 -8.94 3.90
N CYS A 78 -13.15 -10.27 3.83
CA CYS A 78 -14.20 -11.16 4.35
C CYS A 78 -13.74 -11.99 5.55
N GLY A 79 -12.48 -11.81 6.02
CA GLY A 79 -11.99 -12.53 7.19
C GLY A 79 -11.48 -13.95 6.89
N GLN A 80 -11.09 -14.27 5.65
CA GLN A 80 -10.46 -15.55 5.34
C GLN A 80 -9.14 -15.75 6.06
N THR A 81 -8.38 -14.66 6.26
CA THR A 81 -7.01 -14.70 6.76
C THR A 81 -6.88 -14.31 8.23
N VAL A 82 -7.94 -14.51 9.01
CA VAL A 82 -7.95 -14.38 10.48
C VAL A 82 -8.54 -15.64 11.12
N ASN A 83 -7.84 -16.20 12.10
CA ASN A 83 -8.28 -17.38 12.84
C ASN A 83 -7.47 -17.55 14.13
N GLN A 84 -7.98 -18.32 15.08
CA GLN A 84 -7.23 -18.85 16.23
C GLN A 84 -6.44 -20.09 15.77
N ALA A 85 -5.37 -19.84 15.02
CA ALA A 85 -4.59 -20.85 14.32
C ALA A 85 -3.10 -20.49 14.36
N ILE A 86 -2.23 -21.40 13.91
CA ILE A 86 -0.87 -21.01 13.51
C ILE A 86 -0.97 -20.40 12.11
N VAL A 87 -0.64 -19.13 12.00
CA VAL A 87 -0.59 -18.42 10.71
C VAL A 87 0.71 -18.77 9.99
N ILE A 88 0.59 -19.26 8.76
CA ILE A 88 1.74 -19.57 7.89
C ILE A 88 1.84 -18.46 6.84
N ASP A 89 2.82 -17.55 6.98
CA ASP A 89 3.04 -16.46 6.03
C ASP A 89 3.97 -16.89 4.89
N ASN A 90 3.40 -17.05 3.70
CA ASN A 90 4.12 -17.48 2.50
C ASN A 90 4.90 -16.35 1.82
N SER A 91 4.60 -15.10 2.13
CA SER A 91 5.00 -13.95 1.30
C SER A 91 6.48 -13.58 1.38
N LYS A 92 7.19 -14.03 2.44
CA LYS A 92 8.58 -13.64 2.70
C LYS A 92 9.59 -14.46 1.90
N PHE A 93 9.45 -15.78 1.87
CA PHE A 93 10.45 -16.69 1.28
C PHE A 93 9.92 -17.58 0.16
N LEU A 94 8.62 -17.96 0.16
CA LEU A 94 8.02 -18.83 -0.83
C LEU A 94 7.41 -18.01 -1.99
N ASN A 95 8.26 -17.30 -2.72
CA ASN A 95 7.84 -16.31 -3.72
C ASN A 95 8.62 -16.43 -5.04
N LYS A 96 9.11 -17.63 -5.36
CA LYS A 96 9.91 -17.87 -6.56
C LYS A 96 9.04 -18.28 -7.75
N ILE A 97 9.55 -18.01 -8.96
CA ILE A 97 9.11 -18.60 -10.20
C ILE A 97 9.90 -19.90 -10.34
N LEU A 98 9.20 -21.04 -10.33
CA LEU A 98 9.80 -22.37 -10.36
C LEU A 98 10.07 -22.85 -11.79
N HIS A 99 9.15 -22.53 -12.71
CA HIS A 99 9.27 -22.87 -14.12
C HIS A 99 8.55 -21.87 -15.00
N PHE A 100 9.07 -21.61 -16.19
CA PHE A 100 8.44 -20.74 -17.18
C PHE A 100 8.63 -21.32 -18.59
N ASP A 101 7.51 -21.54 -19.28
CA ASP A 101 7.47 -21.98 -20.67
C ASP A 101 6.75 -20.92 -21.50
N LYS A 102 7.54 -20.18 -22.30
CA LYS A 102 7.01 -19.08 -23.15
C LYS A 102 6.10 -19.60 -24.26
N GLU A 103 6.44 -20.74 -24.86
CA GLU A 103 5.72 -21.27 -26.03
C GLU A 103 4.37 -21.84 -25.62
N LYS A 104 4.33 -22.58 -24.52
CA LYS A 104 3.09 -23.08 -23.93
C LYS A 104 2.31 -22.01 -23.16
N MET A 105 2.90 -20.85 -22.95
CA MET A 105 2.37 -19.77 -22.10
C MET A 105 1.98 -20.25 -20.70
N ILE A 106 2.90 -20.99 -20.06
CA ILE A 106 2.71 -21.56 -18.72
C ILE A 106 3.78 -21.03 -17.77
N CYS A 107 3.38 -20.78 -16.54
CA CYS A 107 4.30 -20.41 -15.46
C CYS A 107 3.94 -21.16 -14.17
N ILE A 108 4.92 -21.81 -13.53
CA ILE A 108 4.76 -22.47 -12.23
C ILE A 108 5.41 -21.59 -11.17
N VAL A 109 4.66 -21.25 -10.15
CA VAL A 109 5.09 -20.31 -9.13
C VAL A 109 4.83 -20.80 -7.72
N GLU A 110 5.63 -20.35 -6.75
CA GLU A 110 5.35 -20.51 -5.33
C GLU A 110 4.19 -19.60 -4.90
N PRO A 111 3.41 -19.96 -3.86
CA PRO A 111 2.16 -19.27 -3.50
C PRO A 111 2.35 -17.83 -3.00
N GLY A 112 3.53 -17.47 -2.52
CA GLY A 112 3.85 -16.17 -1.94
C GLY A 112 4.28 -15.10 -2.95
N ILE A 113 4.44 -15.43 -4.24
CA ILE A 113 4.80 -14.44 -5.26
C ILE A 113 3.68 -13.41 -5.43
N VAL A 114 4.05 -12.13 -5.51
CA VAL A 114 3.11 -11.02 -5.72
C VAL A 114 2.79 -10.89 -7.21
N LEU A 115 1.52 -10.65 -7.54
CA LEU A 115 1.06 -10.55 -8.93
C LEU A 115 1.87 -9.54 -9.76
N ASP A 116 2.16 -8.35 -9.25
CA ASP A 116 2.94 -7.35 -9.99
C ASP A 116 4.41 -7.79 -10.18
N GLU A 117 4.99 -8.56 -9.25
CA GLU A 117 6.33 -9.15 -9.44
C GLU A 117 6.33 -10.18 -10.56
N LEU A 118 5.33 -11.06 -10.59
CA LEU A 118 5.14 -12.02 -11.66
C LEU A 118 4.96 -11.32 -13.02
N ASN A 119 4.06 -10.34 -13.11
CA ASN A 119 3.79 -9.64 -14.36
C ASN A 119 4.98 -8.80 -14.85
N ARG A 120 5.81 -8.30 -13.94
CA ARG A 120 7.08 -7.64 -14.30
C ARG A 120 8.07 -8.63 -14.94
N PHE A 121 8.19 -9.82 -14.37
CA PHE A 121 9.02 -10.89 -14.95
C PHE A 121 8.54 -11.29 -16.36
N LEU A 122 7.22 -11.38 -16.55
CA LEU A 122 6.61 -11.81 -17.82
C LEU A 122 6.63 -10.73 -18.92
N LYS A 123 6.65 -9.45 -18.54
CA LYS A 123 6.53 -8.32 -19.48
C LYS A 123 7.57 -8.30 -20.61
N PRO A 124 8.87 -8.61 -20.40
CA PRO A 124 9.85 -8.68 -21.50
C PRO A 124 9.51 -9.74 -22.58
N TYR A 125 8.73 -10.75 -22.19
CA TYR A 125 8.27 -11.82 -23.07
C TYR A 125 6.94 -11.48 -23.75
N LYS A 126 6.39 -10.27 -23.56
CA LYS A 126 5.07 -9.82 -24.03
C LYS A 126 3.92 -10.70 -23.51
N LEU A 127 4.09 -11.29 -22.32
CA LEU A 127 3.12 -12.10 -21.61
C LEU A 127 2.73 -11.45 -20.28
N TRP A 128 1.59 -11.84 -19.75
CA TRP A 128 1.12 -11.49 -18.43
C TRP A 128 0.17 -12.54 -17.87
N PHE A 129 -0.01 -12.52 -16.55
CA PHE A 129 -1.08 -13.25 -15.89
C PHE A 129 -2.31 -12.35 -15.79
N PRO A 130 -3.46 -12.70 -16.44
CA PRO A 130 -4.50 -11.73 -16.74
C PRO A 130 -5.54 -11.49 -15.65
N VAL A 131 -5.37 -12.08 -14.47
CA VAL A 131 -6.27 -11.85 -13.33
C VAL A 131 -5.85 -10.57 -12.60
N ASP A 132 -6.48 -9.45 -12.94
CA ASP A 132 -6.04 -8.09 -12.60
C ASP A 132 -6.70 -7.49 -11.34
N VAL A 133 -6.51 -8.12 -10.20
CA VAL A 133 -7.06 -7.63 -8.92
C VAL A 133 -6.55 -6.22 -8.56
N SER A 134 -7.38 -5.43 -7.89
CA SER A 134 -7.03 -4.06 -7.44
C SER A 134 -5.85 -4.02 -6.47
N THR A 135 -5.57 -5.13 -5.79
CA THR A 135 -4.47 -5.29 -4.84
C THR A 135 -3.22 -5.91 -5.46
N SER A 136 -3.08 -5.92 -6.80
CA SER A 136 -2.02 -6.60 -7.56
C SER A 136 -0.59 -6.35 -7.05
N SER A 137 -0.32 -5.15 -6.51
CA SER A 137 1.00 -4.77 -5.96
C SER A 137 1.38 -5.49 -4.65
N ARG A 138 0.46 -6.28 -4.06
CA ARG A 138 0.65 -6.97 -2.78
C ARG A 138 -0.13 -8.26 -2.62
N ALA A 139 -1.10 -8.54 -3.47
CA ALA A 139 -1.81 -9.83 -3.52
C ALA A 139 -0.86 -10.92 -4.01
N THR A 140 -0.85 -12.04 -3.29
CA THR A 140 -0.04 -13.20 -3.66
C THR A 140 -0.84 -14.19 -4.48
N ILE A 141 -0.18 -14.91 -5.40
CA ILE A 141 -0.85 -15.87 -6.28
C ILE A 141 -1.60 -16.97 -5.48
N GLY A 142 -0.99 -17.49 -4.41
CA GLY A 142 -1.67 -18.47 -3.54
C GLY A 142 -2.92 -17.91 -2.85
N GLY A 143 -2.88 -16.64 -2.40
CA GLY A 143 -4.05 -15.97 -1.83
C GLY A 143 -5.13 -15.72 -2.87
N MET A 144 -4.76 -15.32 -4.09
CA MET A 144 -5.68 -15.15 -5.20
C MET A 144 -6.36 -16.46 -5.60
N ALA A 145 -5.58 -17.57 -5.64
CA ALA A 145 -6.13 -18.91 -5.91
C ALA A 145 -7.08 -19.35 -4.78
N GLY A 146 -6.70 -19.14 -3.51
CA GLY A 146 -7.54 -19.48 -2.36
C GLY A 146 -8.90 -18.80 -2.38
N ASN A 147 -9.01 -17.57 -2.89
CA ASN A 147 -10.27 -16.82 -2.99
C ASN A 147 -10.98 -17.01 -4.35
N ASN A 148 -10.37 -17.65 -5.34
CA ASN A 148 -10.82 -17.63 -6.73
C ASN A 148 -11.00 -16.20 -7.25
N SER A 149 -10.01 -15.35 -6.98
CA SER A 149 -10.04 -13.91 -7.27
C SER A 149 -10.20 -13.61 -8.75
N CYS A 150 -10.69 -12.43 -9.05
CA CYS A 150 -10.74 -11.89 -10.41
C CYS A 150 -10.66 -10.35 -10.38
N GLY A 151 -10.79 -9.71 -11.51
CA GLY A 151 -10.71 -8.27 -11.65
C GLY A 151 -11.57 -7.76 -12.81
N GLY A 152 -11.45 -6.47 -13.12
CA GLY A 152 -12.29 -5.78 -14.10
C GLY A 152 -12.27 -6.37 -15.51
N ARG A 153 -11.16 -7.04 -15.89
CA ARG A 153 -10.99 -7.64 -17.23
C ARG A 153 -11.46 -9.07 -17.35
N SER A 154 -12.12 -9.58 -16.34
CA SER A 154 -12.56 -10.98 -16.33
C SER A 154 -13.71 -11.30 -17.31
N ILE A 155 -14.40 -10.31 -17.85
CA ILE A 155 -15.31 -10.55 -18.97
C ILE A 155 -14.60 -11.23 -20.14
N ARG A 156 -13.33 -10.91 -20.36
CA ARG A 156 -12.48 -11.54 -21.41
C ARG A 156 -11.62 -12.66 -20.87
N TYR A 157 -10.99 -12.47 -19.71
CA TYR A 157 -9.94 -13.38 -19.23
C TYR A 157 -10.41 -14.37 -18.16
N GLY A 158 -11.63 -14.23 -17.64
CA GLY A 158 -12.15 -15.09 -16.58
C GLY A 158 -11.55 -14.81 -15.20
N MET A 159 -11.68 -15.80 -14.32
CA MET A 159 -11.27 -15.78 -12.90
C MET A 159 -9.99 -16.59 -12.71
N MET A 160 -9.50 -16.70 -11.46
CA MET A 160 -8.38 -17.60 -11.13
C MET A 160 -8.67 -19.01 -11.60
N ARG A 161 -9.88 -19.55 -11.39
CA ARG A 161 -10.29 -20.88 -11.84
C ARG A 161 -10.03 -21.13 -13.33
N ASP A 162 -10.24 -20.14 -14.18
CA ASP A 162 -10.05 -20.24 -15.63
C ASP A 162 -8.58 -20.17 -16.05
N ASN A 163 -7.71 -19.68 -15.16
CA ASN A 163 -6.30 -19.39 -15.43
C ASN A 163 -5.33 -20.22 -14.58
N VAL A 164 -5.85 -21.08 -13.69
CA VAL A 164 -5.06 -22.08 -12.94
C VAL A 164 -5.27 -23.44 -13.57
N ILE A 165 -4.18 -24.05 -14.06
CA ILE A 165 -4.21 -25.35 -14.74
C ILE A 165 -3.69 -26.48 -13.87
N GLY A 166 -3.07 -26.17 -12.73
CA GLY A 166 -2.62 -27.17 -11.77
C GLY A 166 -2.23 -26.53 -10.43
N ILE A 167 -2.35 -27.31 -9.37
CA ILE A 167 -1.89 -26.95 -8.01
C ILE A 167 -1.22 -28.18 -7.40
N GLU A 168 0.04 -28.04 -7.00
CA GLU A 168 0.66 -28.99 -6.09
C GLU A 168 0.26 -28.64 -4.66
N ALA A 169 -0.30 -29.60 -3.92
CA ALA A 169 -0.76 -29.37 -2.56
C ALA A 169 -0.35 -30.48 -1.59
N ILE A 170 -0.17 -30.11 -0.32
CA ILE A 170 0.05 -31.02 0.79
C ILE A 170 -1.31 -31.23 1.48
N LEU A 171 -1.67 -32.50 1.67
CA LEU A 171 -2.90 -32.93 2.33
C LEU A 171 -2.74 -33.03 3.86
N HIS A 172 -3.83 -33.31 4.56
CA HIS A 172 -3.82 -33.40 6.01
C HIS A 172 -2.87 -34.45 6.60
N ASP A 173 -2.58 -35.52 5.84
CA ASP A 173 -1.67 -36.57 6.25
C ASP A 173 -0.18 -36.26 5.96
N GLY A 174 0.12 -35.08 5.38
CA GLY A 174 1.46 -34.66 4.95
C GLY A 174 1.85 -35.15 3.55
N SER A 175 1.03 -35.95 2.87
CA SER A 175 1.29 -36.38 1.49
C SER A 175 1.09 -35.23 0.51
N THR A 176 1.83 -35.28 -0.60
CA THR A 176 1.76 -34.29 -1.68
C THR A 176 1.04 -34.88 -2.90
N TYR A 177 0.18 -34.07 -3.52
CA TYR A 177 -0.51 -34.47 -4.76
C TYR A 177 -0.62 -33.29 -5.74
N ASN A 178 -0.54 -33.61 -7.06
CA ASN A 178 -0.74 -32.63 -8.14
C ASN A 178 -2.20 -32.65 -8.59
N PHE A 179 -2.93 -31.58 -8.28
CA PHE A 179 -4.30 -31.37 -8.73
C PHE A 179 -4.25 -30.65 -10.08
N GLU A 180 -4.44 -31.41 -11.17
CA GLU A 180 -4.42 -30.92 -12.56
C GLU A 180 -5.51 -31.62 -13.41
N ASN A 181 -5.43 -31.54 -14.72
CA ASN A 181 -6.41 -32.18 -15.60
C ASN A 181 -6.48 -33.69 -15.33
N LEU A 182 -7.69 -34.17 -15.09
CA LEU A 182 -7.99 -35.55 -14.76
C LEU A 182 -8.16 -36.40 -16.03
N GLU A 183 -7.29 -37.34 -16.23
CA GLU A 183 -7.54 -38.46 -17.12
C GLU A 183 -8.03 -39.66 -16.31
N LEU A 184 -9.34 -39.95 -16.41
CA LEU A 184 -9.99 -41.00 -15.60
C LEU A 184 -9.27 -42.35 -15.64
N LYS A 185 -8.67 -42.71 -16.80
CA LYS A 185 -7.88 -43.94 -16.98
C LYS A 185 -6.64 -44.02 -16.09
N ASN A 186 -6.09 -42.86 -15.67
CA ASN A 186 -4.88 -42.74 -14.86
C ASN A 186 -5.20 -42.68 -13.35
N LEU A 187 -6.47 -42.60 -12.95
CA LEU A 187 -6.86 -42.52 -11.54
C LEU A 187 -6.79 -43.90 -10.87
N LYS A 188 -5.68 -44.20 -10.23
CA LYS A 188 -5.50 -45.43 -9.46
C LYS A 188 -5.90 -45.18 -7.99
N VAL A 189 -7.12 -45.56 -7.63
CA VAL A 189 -7.71 -45.30 -6.31
C VAL A 189 -6.88 -45.78 -5.12
N ASN A 190 -6.03 -46.77 -5.31
CA ASN A 190 -5.20 -47.32 -4.25
C ASN A 190 -3.83 -46.62 -4.07
N ASP A 191 -3.48 -45.66 -4.92
CA ASP A 191 -2.19 -44.97 -4.89
C ASP A 191 -2.20 -43.75 -3.94
N GLY A 192 -2.76 -43.90 -2.72
CA GLY A 192 -2.75 -42.90 -1.67
C GLY A 192 -4.12 -42.25 -1.38
N ILE A 193 -4.09 -41.27 -0.53
CA ILE A 193 -5.33 -40.63 -0.03
C ILE A 193 -6.02 -39.74 -1.08
N ALA A 194 -5.26 -38.98 -1.88
CA ALA A 194 -5.81 -38.06 -2.87
C ALA A 194 -6.66 -38.74 -3.94
N PRO A 195 -6.18 -39.81 -4.62
CA PRO A 195 -6.99 -40.56 -5.59
C PRO A 195 -8.28 -41.15 -5.01
N LYS A 196 -8.25 -41.59 -3.74
CA LYS A 196 -9.44 -42.06 -3.02
C LYS A 196 -10.45 -40.93 -2.79
N ILE A 197 -9.99 -39.77 -2.31
CA ILE A 197 -10.84 -38.58 -2.14
C ILE A 197 -11.47 -38.20 -3.48
N ILE A 198 -10.68 -38.06 -4.54
CA ILE A 198 -11.15 -37.67 -5.88
C ILE A 198 -12.21 -38.65 -6.38
N SER A 199 -11.97 -39.95 -6.29
CA SER A 199 -12.93 -40.98 -6.71
C SER A 199 -14.28 -40.83 -5.95
N ASN A 200 -14.23 -40.61 -4.65
CA ASN A 200 -15.44 -40.42 -3.84
C ASN A 200 -16.20 -39.14 -4.21
N LEU A 201 -15.48 -38.03 -4.44
CA LEU A 201 -16.08 -36.77 -4.82
C LEU A 201 -16.69 -36.82 -6.24
N LEU A 202 -16.08 -37.52 -7.18
CA LEU A 202 -16.68 -37.76 -8.50
C LEU A 202 -17.99 -38.53 -8.39
N LYS A 203 -18.05 -39.59 -7.58
CA LYS A 203 -19.29 -40.32 -7.31
C LYS A 203 -20.33 -39.43 -6.65
N LEU A 204 -19.91 -38.62 -5.67
CA LEU A 204 -20.79 -37.68 -4.98
C LEU A 204 -21.39 -36.64 -5.94
N ALA A 205 -20.54 -36.04 -6.81
CA ALA A 205 -20.97 -35.08 -7.81
C ALA A 205 -21.97 -35.68 -8.80
N LEU A 206 -21.66 -36.85 -9.36
CA LEU A 206 -22.53 -37.54 -10.30
C LEU A 206 -23.90 -37.93 -9.67
N LYS A 207 -23.88 -38.45 -8.43
CA LYS A 207 -25.11 -38.81 -7.69
C LYS A 207 -26.01 -37.60 -7.45
N ASN A 208 -25.44 -36.42 -7.26
CA ASN A 208 -26.17 -35.18 -6.93
C ASN A 208 -26.19 -34.17 -8.09
N LYS A 209 -25.91 -34.62 -9.34
CA LYS A 209 -25.79 -33.75 -10.51
C LYS A 209 -26.92 -32.75 -10.68
N GLN A 210 -28.16 -33.23 -10.58
CA GLN A 210 -29.35 -32.36 -10.75
C GLN A 210 -29.42 -31.27 -9.70
N GLU A 211 -29.14 -31.59 -8.44
CA GLU A 211 -29.11 -30.62 -7.33
C GLU A 211 -28.01 -29.58 -7.53
N ILE A 212 -26.81 -30.03 -7.85
CA ILE A 212 -25.65 -29.14 -8.09
C ILE A 212 -25.97 -28.15 -9.23
N LEU A 213 -26.44 -28.65 -10.39
CA LEU A 213 -26.76 -27.79 -11.53
C LEU A 213 -27.96 -26.84 -11.28
N ALA A 214 -28.88 -27.21 -10.39
CA ALA A 214 -30.02 -26.37 -10.03
C ALA A 214 -29.69 -25.29 -9.02
N LYS A 215 -28.74 -25.55 -8.08
CA LYS A 215 -28.46 -24.68 -6.94
C LYS A 215 -27.31 -23.71 -7.15
N PHE A 216 -26.35 -24.05 -8.01
CA PHE A 216 -25.27 -23.11 -8.31
C PHE A 216 -25.80 -21.90 -9.10
N PRO A 217 -25.48 -20.65 -8.67
CA PRO A 217 -25.87 -19.45 -9.41
C PRO A 217 -25.37 -19.47 -10.86
N LYS A 218 -26.24 -19.05 -11.80
CA LYS A 218 -25.94 -19.03 -13.24
C LYS A 218 -25.44 -17.66 -13.71
N VAL A 219 -24.54 -17.08 -12.93
CA VAL A 219 -23.88 -15.80 -13.21
C VAL A 219 -22.40 -16.00 -13.48
N LEU A 220 -21.78 -15.06 -14.17
CA LEU A 220 -20.34 -15.13 -14.51
C LEU A 220 -19.45 -15.05 -13.28
N ARG A 221 -19.91 -14.39 -12.23
CA ARG A 221 -19.16 -14.14 -10.99
C ARG A 221 -19.78 -14.91 -9.83
N ARG A 222 -19.12 -15.98 -9.45
CA ARG A 222 -19.52 -16.82 -8.31
C ARG A 222 -18.32 -17.53 -7.72
N VAL A 223 -18.08 -17.35 -6.46
CA VAL A 223 -16.96 -17.97 -5.72
C VAL A 223 -17.40 -18.59 -4.39
N GLY A 224 -18.68 -18.44 -4.00
CA GLY A 224 -19.20 -18.99 -2.76
C GLY A 224 -19.26 -20.52 -2.75
N GLY A 225 -19.01 -21.13 -1.60
CA GLY A 225 -19.00 -22.58 -1.40
C GLY A 225 -17.79 -23.29 -2.04
N TYR A 226 -17.85 -24.63 -2.09
CA TYR A 226 -16.83 -25.43 -2.79
C TYR A 226 -17.22 -25.71 -4.22
N ASN A 227 -16.29 -25.67 -5.15
CA ASN A 227 -16.50 -25.86 -6.58
C ASN A 227 -16.75 -27.33 -6.99
N ILE A 228 -17.68 -28.04 -6.35
CA ILE A 228 -18.00 -29.43 -6.71
C ILE A 228 -18.60 -29.55 -8.12
N ASP A 229 -19.22 -28.49 -8.61
CA ASP A 229 -19.71 -28.39 -9.98
C ASP A 229 -18.60 -28.57 -11.02
N ALA A 230 -17.35 -28.23 -10.68
CA ALA A 230 -16.19 -28.43 -11.54
C ALA A 230 -15.88 -29.90 -11.83
N LEU A 231 -16.45 -30.83 -11.07
CA LEU A 231 -16.36 -32.28 -11.31
C LEU A 231 -17.44 -32.80 -12.27
N LEU A 232 -18.30 -31.92 -12.74
CA LEU A 232 -19.34 -32.28 -13.72
C LEU A 232 -18.97 -31.77 -15.11
N PRO A 233 -19.11 -32.60 -16.18
CA PRO A 233 -18.82 -32.17 -17.53
C PRO A 233 -19.69 -31.01 -18.04
N ASP A 234 -20.87 -30.86 -17.45
CA ASP A 234 -21.87 -29.84 -17.83
C ASP A 234 -21.76 -28.55 -16.97
N ALA A 235 -20.68 -28.37 -16.22
CA ALA A 235 -20.49 -27.18 -15.40
C ALA A 235 -20.40 -25.90 -16.25
N MET A 236 -21.06 -24.83 -15.77
CA MET A 236 -21.01 -23.52 -16.41
C MET A 236 -19.60 -22.94 -16.33
N ALA A 237 -19.06 -22.50 -17.46
CA ALA A 237 -17.80 -21.75 -17.50
C ALA A 237 -17.95 -20.38 -16.83
N SER A 238 -16.91 -19.92 -16.16
CA SER A 238 -16.89 -18.62 -15.47
C SER A 238 -16.72 -17.41 -16.43
N ARG A 239 -16.50 -17.66 -17.70
CA ARG A 239 -16.38 -16.62 -18.75
C ARG A 239 -17.35 -16.90 -19.90
N PRO A 240 -17.84 -15.86 -20.62
CA PRO A 240 -18.87 -16.00 -21.67
C PRO A 240 -18.53 -16.96 -22.79
N ASN A 241 -17.26 -17.08 -23.15
CA ASN A 241 -16.77 -17.91 -24.26
C ASN A 241 -16.11 -19.21 -23.80
N GLY A 242 -16.21 -19.56 -22.50
CA GLY A 242 -15.70 -20.81 -21.98
C GLY A 242 -16.53 -21.99 -22.50
N LYS A 243 -15.86 -23.07 -22.94
CA LYS A 243 -16.53 -24.30 -23.38
C LYS A 243 -16.88 -25.15 -22.18
N VAL A 244 -18.13 -25.56 -22.09
CA VAL A 244 -18.58 -26.59 -21.19
C VAL A 244 -18.01 -27.91 -21.68
N GLY A 245 -17.36 -28.70 -20.81
CA GLY A 245 -16.89 -30.03 -21.17
C GLY A 245 -15.44 -30.18 -21.61
N ASP A 246 -14.60 -29.17 -21.44
CA ASP A 246 -13.15 -29.25 -21.76
C ASP A 246 -12.36 -30.21 -20.83
N GLY A 247 -13.00 -31.13 -20.15
CA GLY A 247 -12.43 -32.06 -19.19
C GLY A 247 -12.62 -31.61 -17.73
N ILE A 248 -12.11 -32.39 -16.79
CA ILE A 248 -12.17 -32.12 -15.35
C ILE A 248 -10.78 -31.66 -14.89
N ASN A 249 -10.67 -30.39 -14.49
CA ASN A 249 -9.46 -29.89 -13.85
C ASN A 249 -9.62 -29.94 -12.31
N LEU A 250 -8.86 -30.82 -11.67
CA LEU A 250 -8.91 -31.04 -10.22
C LEU A 250 -8.46 -29.82 -9.40
N SER A 251 -7.61 -28.94 -9.99
CA SER A 251 -7.18 -27.73 -9.28
C SER A 251 -8.37 -26.83 -8.91
N HIS A 252 -9.48 -26.91 -9.64
CA HIS A 252 -10.70 -26.16 -9.35
C HIS A 252 -11.35 -26.51 -8.00
N LEU A 253 -11.05 -27.70 -7.42
CA LEU A 253 -11.48 -28.03 -6.06
C LEU A 253 -10.76 -27.19 -5.01
N LEU A 254 -9.49 -26.83 -5.27
CA LEU A 254 -8.65 -26.05 -4.34
C LEU A 254 -8.75 -24.55 -4.59
N VAL A 255 -9.03 -24.14 -5.83
CA VAL A 255 -9.29 -22.72 -6.18
C VAL A 255 -10.63 -22.30 -5.56
N GLY A 256 -10.61 -21.26 -4.74
CA GLY A 256 -11.79 -20.79 -3.99
C GLY A 256 -12.05 -21.55 -2.69
N SER A 257 -11.18 -22.47 -2.29
CA SER A 257 -11.36 -23.22 -1.03
C SER A 257 -10.92 -22.45 0.22
N GLU A 258 -10.40 -21.25 0.10
CA GLU A 258 -9.96 -20.39 1.20
C GLU A 258 -8.95 -21.05 2.15
N GLY A 259 -8.14 -21.99 1.61
CA GLY A 259 -7.16 -22.75 2.38
C GLY A 259 -7.78 -23.73 3.38
N THR A 260 -9.02 -24.16 3.18
CA THR A 260 -9.73 -25.08 4.09
C THR A 260 -9.56 -26.56 3.73
N LEU A 261 -9.05 -26.90 2.54
CA LEU A 261 -8.99 -28.28 2.05
C LEU A 261 -7.56 -28.87 2.07
N ALA A 262 -6.59 -28.07 1.65
CA ALA A 262 -5.20 -28.49 1.54
C ALA A 262 -4.27 -27.26 1.54
N TYR A 263 -2.97 -27.48 1.65
CA TYR A 263 -1.97 -26.42 1.59
C TYR A 263 -1.29 -26.39 0.22
N SER A 264 -1.52 -25.34 -0.58
CA SER A 264 -0.92 -25.18 -1.90
C SER A 264 0.56 -24.80 -1.80
N THR A 265 1.45 -25.59 -2.42
CA THR A 265 2.91 -25.37 -2.45
C THR A 265 3.39 -24.76 -3.76
N SER A 266 2.72 -25.04 -4.87
CA SER A 266 2.93 -24.35 -6.14
C SER A 266 1.65 -24.27 -6.94
N VAL A 267 1.59 -23.26 -7.82
CA VAL A 267 0.44 -22.99 -8.69
C VAL A 267 0.93 -22.91 -10.13
N THR A 268 0.34 -23.71 -11.00
CA THR A 268 0.60 -23.70 -12.45
C THR A 268 -0.42 -22.78 -13.13
N LEU A 269 0.08 -21.73 -13.74
CA LEU A 269 -0.69 -20.63 -14.32
C LEU A 269 -0.69 -20.68 -15.83
N LYS A 270 -1.86 -20.44 -16.42
CA LYS A 270 -2.03 -20.15 -17.85
C LYS A 270 -1.83 -18.66 -18.06
N LEU A 271 -0.91 -18.29 -18.96
CA LEU A 271 -0.61 -16.92 -19.31
C LEU A 271 -1.38 -16.47 -20.53
N SER A 272 -1.45 -15.15 -20.73
CA SER A 272 -2.05 -14.51 -21.92
C SER A 272 -1.05 -13.54 -22.55
N PRO A 273 -1.17 -13.27 -23.87
CA PRO A 273 -0.44 -12.19 -24.50
C PRO A 273 -0.79 -10.84 -23.85
N LEU A 274 0.23 -10.01 -23.63
CA LEU A 274 0.03 -8.66 -23.11
C LEU A 274 -0.55 -7.79 -24.25
N PRO A 275 -1.73 -7.16 -24.08
CA PRO A 275 -2.31 -6.31 -25.12
C PRO A 275 -1.34 -5.19 -25.54
N ALA A 276 -1.13 -5.06 -26.86
CA ALA A 276 -0.19 -4.09 -27.39
C ALA A 276 -0.73 -2.66 -27.30
N GLN A 277 -2.02 -2.50 -27.49
CA GLN A 277 -2.69 -1.18 -27.56
C GLN A 277 -4.00 -1.21 -26.79
N LYS A 278 -4.30 -0.08 -26.15
CA LYS A 278 -5.54 0.11 -25.39
C LYS A 278 -6.08 1.51 -25.57
N ILE A 279 -7.41 1.62 -25.53
CA ILE A 279 -8.11 2.90 -25.44
C ILE A 279 -9.27 2.78 -24.45
N MET A 280 -9.76 3.91 -23.99
CA MET A 280 -10.86 3.94 -23.05
C MET A 280 -11.88 5.01 -23.48
N GLY A 281 -13.17 4.66 -23.39
CA GLY A 281 -14.28 5.61 -23.47
C GLY A 281 -14.91 5.78 -22.10
N ILE A 282 -15.13 7.01 -21.65
CA ILE A 282 -15.76 7.32 -20.37
C ILE A 282 -17.18 7.80 -20.62
N CYS A 283 -18.17 6.93 -20.38
CA CYS A 283 -19.57 7.22 -20.54
C CYS A 283 -20.11 7.93 -19.28
N HIS A 284 -20.86 9.02 -19.47
CA HIS A 284 -21.42 9.86 -18.41
C HIS A 284 -22.94 9.67 -18.36
N PHE A 285 -23.45 9.47 -17.14
CA PHE A 285 -24.87 9.23 -16.89
C PHE A 285 -25.43 10.17 -15.82
N PRO A 286 -26.68 10.65 -15.99
CA PRO A 286 -27.34 11.54 -15.04
C PRO A 286 -27.89 10.81 -13.82
N SER A 287 -28.00 9.48 -13.86
CA SER A 287 -28.39 8.66 -12.71
C SER A 287 -27.58 7.36 -12.66
N PHE A 288 -27.56 6.76 -11.46
CA PHE A 288 -26.91 5.49 -11.22
C PHE A 288 -27.65 4.34 -11.94
N TYR A 289 -28.99 4.36 -11.89
CA TYR A 289 -29.84 3.36 -12.54
C TYR A 289 -29.57 3.26 -14.04
N GLU A 290 -29.50 4.41 -14.73
CA GLU A 290 -29.25 4.47 -16.16
C GLU A 290 -27.86 3.94 -16.56
N ALA A 291 -26.84 4.19 -15.71
CA ALA A 291 -25.52 3.61 -15.92
C ALA A 291 -25.56 2.07 -15.82
N MET A 292 -26.27 1.54 -14.83
CA MET A 292 -26.37 0.09 -14.64
C MET A 292 -27.18 -0.57 -15.75
N ASP A 293 -28.24 0.07 -16.23
CA ASP A 293 -29.03 -0.41 -17.37
C ASP A 293 -28.23 -0.40 -18.68
N ALA A 294 -27.42 0.64 -18.91
CA ALA A 294 -26.59 0.75 -20.11
C ALA A 294 -25.52 -0.34 -20.21
N ALA A 295 -25.08 -0.92 -19.09
CA ALA A 295 -24.01 -1.92 -19.06
C ALA A 295 -24.33 -3.14 -19.94
N GLN A 296 -25.58 -3.65 -19.93
CA GLN A 296 -26.02 -4.79 -20.76
C GLN A 296 -25.94 -4.53 -22.27
N HIS A 297 -25.99 -3.27 -22.66
CA HIS A 297 -25.88 -2.87 -24.07
C HIS A 297 -24.40 -2.69 -24.45
N ILE A 298 -23.60 -2.07 -23.57
CA ILE A 298 -22.17 -1.78 -23.79
C ILE A 298 -21.37 -3.08 -23.95
N VAL A 299 -21.65 -4.12 -23.19
CA VAL A 299 -20.93 -5.41 -23.27
C VAL A 299 -21.04 -6.09 -24.64
N LYS A 300 -22.09 -5.78 -25.43
CA LYS A 300 -22.26 -6.29 -26.79
C LYS A 300 -21.20 -5.76 -27.77
N LEU A 301 -20.49 -4.70 -27.41
CA LEU A 301 -19.34 -4.15 -28.16
C LEU A 301 -18.04 -4.89 -27.87
N ASP A 302 -18.07 -5.98 -27.06
CA ASP A 302 -16.93 -6.80 -26.65
C ASP A 302 -15.78 -6.00 -26.02
N PRO A 303 -16.06 -5.18 -24.98
CA PRO A 303 -15.00 -4.50 -24.23
C PRO A 303 -14.21 -5.51 -23.38
N ILE A 304 -12.98 -5.14 -23.00
CA ILE A 304 -12.22 -5.94 -22.02
C ILE A 304 -12.57 -5.61 -20.57
N ALA A 305 -13.20 -4.43 -20.34
CA ALA A 305 -13.68 -4.02 -19.02
C ALA A 305 -14.78 -2.96 -19.18
N VAL A 306 -15.77 -2.97 -18.27
CA VAL A 306 -16.72 -1.88 -18.04
C VAL A 306 -16.80 -1.66 -16.53
N GLU A 307 -16.26 -0.53 -16.07
CA GLU A 307 -16.05 -0.24 -14.66
C GLU A 307 -16.88 0.96 -14.20
N LEU A 308 -17.62 0.81 -13.11
CA LEU A 308 -18.40 1.89 -12.54
C LEU A 308 -17.55 2.79 -11.62
N VAL A 309 -17.82 4.10 -11.69
CA VAL A 309 -17.39 5.13 -10.73
C VAL A 309 -18.60 6.00 -10.40
N ASP A 310 -18.95 6.10 -9.10
CA ASP A 310 -20.10 6.91 -8.65
C ASP A 310 -19.71 8.36 -8.32
N ASP A 311 -20.73 9.24 -8.06
CA ASP A 311 -20.51 10.65 -7.73
C ASP A 311 -19.81 10.84 -6.37
N THR A 312 -19.97 9.92 -5.43
CA THR A 312 -19.27 9.98 -4.12
C THR A 312 -17.77 9.84 -4.31
N MET A 313 -17.36 8.86 -5.11
CA MET A 313 -15.94 8.66 -5.44
C MET A 313 -15.38 9.86 -6.20
N LEU A 314 -16.13 10.40 -7.19
CA LEU A 314 -15.70 11.58 -7.96
C LEU A 314 -15.50 12.81 -7.08
N ARG A 315 -16.43 13.06 -6.16
CA ARG A 315 -16.36 14.18 -5.21
C ARG A 315 -15.13 14.05 -4.31
N LEU A 316 -14.94 12.89 -3.67
CA LEU A 316 -13.78 12.65 -2.81
C LEU A 316 -12.45 12.70 -3.58
N ALA A 317 -12.42 12.23 -4.83
CA ALA A 317 -11.23 12.29 -5.68
C ALA A 317 -10.84 13.73 -6.06
N ARG A 318 -11.81 14.66 -6.18
CA ARG A 318 -11.56 16.10 -6.39
C ARG A 318 -10.85 16.76 -5.22
N ASP A 319 -11.04 16.24 -4.00
CA ASP A 319 -10.41 16.76 -2.77
C ASP A 319 -9.00 16.19 -2.56
N ILE A 320 -8.56 15.24 -3.40
CA ILE A 320 -7.24 14.63 -3.32
C ILE A 320 -6.35 15.20 -4.42
N ASP A 321 -5.33 15.96 -4.06
CA ASP A 321 -4.42 16.67 -4.99
C ASP A 321 -3.85 15.77 -6.09
N MET A 322 -3.60 14.51 -5.80
CA MET A 322 -3.09 13.54 -6.76
C MET A 322 -4.11 13.18 -7.86
N PHE A 323 -5.40 13.14 -7.54
CA PHE A 323 -6.46 12.71 -8.46
C PHE A 323 -7.23 13.86 -9.10
N LYS A 324 -7.26 15.03 -8.47
CA LYS A 324 -7.97 16.21 -8.97
C LYS A 324 -7.70 16.51 -10.45
N PRO A 325 -6.44 16.58 -10.94
CA PRO A 325 -6.17 16.84 -12.36
C PRO A 325 -6.75 15.77 -13.30
N THR A 326 -6.81 14.51 -12.84
CA THR A 326 -7.38 13.42 -13.62
C THR A 326 -8.89 13.56 -13.74
N VAL A 327 -9.57 13.88 -12.64
CA VAL A 327 -11.03 14.12 -12.64
C VAL A 327 -11.36 15.31 -13.57
N GLU A 328 -10.63 16.41 -13.46
CA GLU A 328 -10.82 17.61 -14.30
C GLU A 328 -10.62 17.33 -15.79
N ALA A 329 -9.70 16.42 -16.14
CA ALA A 329 -9.42 16.05 -17.53
C ALA A 329 -10.51 15.19 -18.18
N VAL A 330 -11.21 14.35 -17.39
CA VAL A 330 -12.08 13.30 -17.95
C VAL A 330 -13.56 13.44 -17.60
N VAL A 331 -13.93 14.27 -16.62
CA VAL A 331 -15.33 14.44 -16.21
C VAL A 331 -15.92 15.72 -16.78
N LYS A 332 -17.03 15.58 -17.51
CA LYS A 332 -17.81 16.72 -18.02
C LYS A 332 -19.12 16.87 -17.25
N GLY A 333 -19.39 18.09 -16.79
CA GLY A 333 -20.60 18.40 -16.00
C GLY A 333 -20.57 17.75 -14.61
N ASN A 334 -21.78 17.40 -14.13
CA ASN A 334 -21.98 16.76 -12.82
C ASN A 334 -22.70 15.41 -12.97
N PRO A 335 -22.07 14.42 -13.62
CA PRO A 335 -22.67 13.10 -13.75
C PRO A 335 -22.84 12.44 -12.37
N LYS A 336 -23.91 11.65 -12.22
CA LYS A 336 -24.12 10.82 -11.03
C LYS A 336 -23.33 9.53 -11.06
N SER A 337 -22.92 9.12 -12.27
CA SER A 337 -22.08 7.94 -12.46
C SER A 337 -21.36 7.96 -13.80
N LEU A 338 -20.21 7.29 -13.83
CA LEU A 338 -19.43 7.05 -15.03
C LEU A 338 -19.28 5.55 -15.26
N LEU A 339 -19.29 5.13 -16.53
CA LEU A 339 -18.78 3.83 -16.93
C LEU A 339 -17.49 4.00 -17.73
N LEU A 340 -16.41 3.40 -17.23
CA LEU A 340 -15.11 3.34 -17.89
C LEU A 340 -15.10 2.10 -18.79
N VAL A 341 -15.13 2.27 -20.09
CA VAL A 341 -15.19 1.19 -21.10
C VAL A 341 -13.83 1.05 -21.74
N GLU A 342 -13.13 -0.08 -21.51
CA GLU A 342 -11.78 -0.33 -22.04
C GLU A 342 -11.85 -1.29 -23.23
N PHE A 343 -11.19 -0.93 -24.33
CA PHE A 343 -10.94 -1.78 -25.50
C PHE A 343 -9.44 -2.01 -25.65
N ALA A 344 -9.05 -3.24 -25.97
CA ALA A 344 -7.64 -3.61 -26.10
C ALA A 344 -7.47 -4.70 -27.16
N GLU A 345 -7.42 -4.27 -28.40
CA GLU A 345 -7.13 -5.12 -29.56
C GLU A 345 -5.69 -4.87 -30.05
N ASP A 346 -5.19 -5.74 -30.90
CA ASP A 346 -3.82 -5.62 -31.42
C ASP A 346 -3.67 -4.42 -32.37
N ASN A 347 -4.75 -4.00 -33.03
CA ASN A 347 -4.78 -2.88 -33.95
C ASN A 347 -5.51 -1.65 -33.35
N MET A 348 -4.88 -0.48 -33.43
CA MET A 348 -5.45 0.78 -32.97
C MET A 348 -6.70 1.19 -33.75
N ASP A 349 -6.76 0.93 -35.05
CA ASP A 349 -7.93 1.26 -35.88
C ASP A 349 -9.17 0.46 -35.47
N GLU A 350 -8.99 -0.78 -35.04
CA GLU A 350 -10.07 -1.60 -34.48
C GLU A 350 -10.54 -1.01 -33.14
N ASN A 351 -9.61 -0.64 -32.26
CA ASN A 351 -9.93 0.02 -31.00
C ASN A 351 -10.72 1.31 -31.24
N LEU A 352 -10.28 2.17 -32.17
CA LEU A 352 -10.98 3.40 -32.53
C LEU A 352 -12.35 3.14 -33.17
N SER A 353 -12.48 2.06 -33.96
CA SER A 353 -13.78 1.65 -34.52
C SER A 353 -14.77 1.26 -33.40
N ARG A 354 -14.32 0.48 -32.41
CA ARG A 354 -15.14 0.11 -31.24
C ARG A 354 -15.52 1.33 -30.39
N LEU A 355 -14.61 2.30 -30.24
CA LEU A 355 -14.90 3.55 -29.55
C LEU A 355 -15.97 4.38 -30.28
N ARG A 356 -15.93 4.47 -31.64
CA ARG A 356 -16.99 5.10 -32.42
C ARG A 356 -18.33 4.40 -32.21
N LYS A 357 -18.36 3.06 -32.27
CA LYS A 357 -19.58 2.29 -31.97
C LYS A 357 -20.09 2.55 -30.56
N LEU A 358 -19.23 2.81 -29.59
CA LEU A 358 -19.65 3.20 -28.25
C LEU A 358 -20.32 4.58 -28.23
N HIS A 359 -19.80 5.55 -28.98
CA HIS A 359 -20.47 6.85 -29.15
C HIS A 359 -21.84 6.70 -29.79
N ASP A 360 -21.96 5.89 -30.88
CA ASP A 360 -23.23 5.64 -31.58
C ASP A 360 -24.25 4.94 -30.65
N LEU A 361 -23.79 3.96 -29.87
CA LEU A 361 -24.63 3.27 -28.90
C LEU A 361 -25.16 4.22 -27.81
N ILE A 362 -24.29 5.00 -27.18
CA ILE A 362 -24.68 5.96 -26.13
C ILE A 362 -25.62 7.03 -26.70
N GLY A 363 -25.38 7.49 -27.94
CA GLY A 363 -26.29 8.38 -28.66
C GLY A 363 -27.66 7.73 -28.94
N SER A 364 -27.70 6.46 -29.36
CA SER A 364 -28.93 5.71 -29.61
C SER A 364 -29.76 5.47 -28.33
N LEU A 365 -29.12 5.40 -27.18
CA LEU A 365 -29.77 5.36 -25.87
C LEU A 365 -30.32 6.73 -25.42
N GLY A 366 -30.09 7.78 -26.23
CA GLY A 366 -30.62 9.12 -26.03
C GLY A 366 -29.72 10.09 -25.24
N TYR A 367 -28.45 9.71 -24.93
CA TYR A 367 -27.55 10.58 -24.21
C TYR A 367 -26.83 11.57 -25.14
N SER A 368 -26.81 12.86 -24.78
CA SER A 368 -26.19 13.92 -25.56
C SER A 368 -25.58 15.00 -24.67
N TRP A 369 -24.49 15.61 -25.15
CA TRP A 369 -23.89 16.83 -24.56
C TRP A 369 -24.69 18.09 -24.88
N LYS A 370 -25.68 18.00 -25.79
CA LYS A 370 -26.51 19.13 -26.27
C LYS A 370 -27.96 18.76 -26.04
N GLY A 371 -28.76 19.64 -25.46
CA GLY A 371 -30.21 19.48 -25.34
C GLY A 371 -30.73 19.45 -23.90
N ASP A 372 -32.03 19.12 -23.77
CA ASP A 372 -32.75 19.15 -22.52
C ASP A 372 -32.21 18.13 -21.51
N VAL A 373 -32.10 18.55 -20.27
CA VAL A 373 -31.27 18.06 -19.19
C VAL A 373 -31.57 16.61 -18.71
N LYS A 374 -32.64 15.95 -19.19
CA LYS A 374 -33.05 14.63 -18.70
C LYS A 374 -32.07 13.49 -19.02
N LYS A 375 -31.35 13.58 -20.11
CA LYS A 375 -30.31 12.61 -20.53
C LYS A 375 -29.00 13.31 -20.92
N PHE A 376 -28.57 14.28 -20.11
CA PHE A 376 -27.26 14.89 -20.28
C PHE A 376 -26.17 13.85 -20.04
N GLY A 377 -25.34 13.60 -21.07
CA GLY A 377 -24.28 12.60 -21.02
C GLY A 377 -23.65 12.39 -22.37
N GLY A 378 -22.74 11.45 -22.44
CA GLY A 378 -22.01 11.10 -23.66
C GLY A 378 -20.70 10.39 -23.33
N VAL A 379 -19.82 10.28 -24.29
CA VAL A 379 -18.52 9.60 -24.13
C VAL A 379 -17.37 10.62 -24.16
N VAL A 380 -16.40 10.46 -23.28
CA VAL A 380 -15.11 11.17 -23.33
C VAL A 380 -14.02 10.17 -23.69
N ASP A 381 -13.25 10.48 -24.73
CA ASP A 381 -12.19 9.60 -25.24
C ASP A 381 -10.90 9.77 -24.45
N VAL A 382 -10.31 8.64 -24.04
CA VAL A 382 -9.02 8.57 -23.33
C VAL A 382 -8.08 7.68 -24.14
N ILE A 383 -7.34 8.28 -25.07
CA ILE A 383 -6.44 7.58 -25.99
C ILE A 383 -5.01 7.54 -25.43
N SER A 384 -4.57 8.60 -24.74
CA SER A 384 -3.23 8.70 -24.18
C SER A 384 -2.98 7.65 -23.10
N ASN A 385 -1.92 6.86 -23.24
CA ASN A 385 -1.50 5.85 -22.25
C ASN A 385 -1.26 6.45 -20.87
N GLU A 386 -0.76 7.68 -20.80
CA GLU A 386 -0.54 8.37 -19.53
C GLU A 386 -1.87 8.65 -18.82
N LEU A 387 -2.85 9.20 -19.53
CA LEU A 387 -4.17 9.51 -18.96
C LEU A 387 -4.93 8.23 -18.60
N GLN A 388 -4.88 7.18 -19.44
CA GLN A 388 -5.44 5.87 -19.12
C GLN A 388 -4.86 5.30 -17.82
N SER A 389 -3.55 5.42 -17.63
CA SER A 389 -2.87 4.96 -16.40
C SER A 389 -3.36 5.74 -15.18
N LYS A 390 -3.50 7.06 -15.28
CA LYS A 390 -4.01 7.93 -14.21
C LYS A 390 -5.48 7.61 -13.86
N VAL A 391 -6.33 7.41 -14.85
CA VAL A 391 -7.74 7.01 -14.65
C VAL A 391 -7.82 5.63 -14.00
N SER A 392 -7.02 4.67 -14.47
CA SER A 392 -6.97 3.32 -13.90
C SER A 392 -6.45 3.33 -12.46
N GLU A 393 -5.45 4.16 -12.14
CA GLU A 393 -4.93 4.32 -10.77
C GLU A 393 -5.99 4.94 -9.85
N MET A 394 -6.67 5.98 -10.28
CA MET A 394 -7.78 6.59 -9.56
C MET A 394 -8.88 5.55 -9.29
N ARG A 395 -9.29 4.77 -10.29
CA ARG A 395 -10.31 3.72 -10.15
C ARG A 395 -9.88 2.62 -9.16
N LYS A 396 -8.64 2.12 -9.27
CA LYS A 396 -8.07 1.12 -8.35
C LYS A 396 -7.98 1.62 -6.91
N SER A 397 -7.83 2.93 -6.73
CA SER A 397 -7.79 3.59 -5.42
C SER A 397 -9.18 3.89 -4.86
N GLY A 398 -10.25 3.64 -5.59
CA GLY A 398 -11.63 4.05 -5.26
C GLY A 398 -12.08 3.60 -3.88
N LEU A 399 -11.88 2.32 -3.52
CA LEU A 399 -12.16 1.83 -2.16
C LEU A 399 -11.44 2.66 -1.09
N ASN A 400 -10.16 2.92 -1.30
CA ASN A 400 -9.33 3.60 -0.31
C ASN A 400 -9.68 5.09 -0.22
N ILE A 401 -10.08 5.70 -1.34
CA ILE A 401 -10.61 7.07 -1.38
C ILE A 401 -11.86 7.15 -0.49
N MET A 402 -12.79 6.21 -0.64
CA MET A 402 -13.99 6.15 0.18
C MET A 402 -13.68 5.88 1.66
N MET A 403 -12.69 5.02 1.95
CA MET A 403 -12.23 4.73 3.32
C MET A 403 -11.44 5.88 3.96
N SER A 404 -11.08 6.94 3.23
CA SER A 404 -10.35 8.11 3.77
C SER A 404 -11.23 9.07 4.58
N MET A 405 -12.53 8.84 4.66
CA MET A 405 -13.46 9.60 5.53
C MET A 405 -12.91 9.64 6.96
N LYS A 406 -12.93 10.83 7.58
CA LYS A 406 -12.38 11.03 8.94
C LYS A 406 -13.33 10.58 10.06
N ASN A 407 -14.63 10.50 9.79
CA ASN A 407 -15.64 10.10 10.76
C ASN A 407 -15.42 8.66 11.26
N GLU A 408 -16.02 8.29 12.40
CA GLU A 408 -15.95 6.92 12.93
C GLU A 408 -16.74 5.92 12.09
N ALA A 409 -17.88 6.35 11.51
CA ALA A 409 -18.61 5.55 10.55
C ALA A 409 -17.79 5.39 9.26
N LYS A 410 -17.66 4.15 8.77
CA LYS A 410 -16.85 3.78 7.60
C LYS A 410 -17.66 2.91 6.65
N PRO A 411 -17.34 2.91 5.35
CA PRO A 411 -17.87 1.90 4.43
C PRO A 411 -17.47 0.49 4.89
N VAL A 412 -18.46 -0.39 5.14
CA VAL A 412 -18.24 -1.75 5.67
C VAL A 412 -18.51 -2.79 4.60
N SER A 413 -17.58 -3.74 4.45
CA SER A 413 -17.64 -4.82 3.46
C SER A 413 -18.41 -6.01 4.01
N PHE A 414 -19.69 -6.19 3.59
CA PHE A 414 -20.48 -7.37 3.94
C PHE A 414 -21.54 -7.74 2.89
N VAL A 415 -22.23 -6.78 2.27
CA VAL A 415 -23.16 -6.99 1.13
C VAL A 415 -22.54 -6.65 -0.21
N GLU A 416 -21.31 -6.24 -0.20
CA GLU A 416 -20.54 -6.04 -1.43
C GLU A 416 -20.29 -7.38 -2.12
N ASP A 417 -19.93 -7.36 -3.39
CA ASP A 417 -19.55 -8.56 -4.14
C ASP A 417 -20.72 -9.43 -4.63
N CYS A 418 -21.96 -8.97 -4.45
CA CYS A 418 -23.12 -9.62 -5.06
C CYS A 418 -23.06 -9.50 -6.58
N ALA A 419 -23.36 -10.58 -7.27
CA ALA A 419 -23.41 -10.62 -8.73
C ALA A 419 -24.76 -11.09 -9.24
N VAL A 420 -25.29 -10.39 -10.26
CA VAL A 420 -26.55 -10.73 -10.95
C VAL A 420 -26.36 -10.71 -12.46
N GLU A 421 -27.32 -11.26 -13.22
CA GLU A 421 -27.31 -11.09 -14.67
C GLU A 421 -27.41 -9.60 -15.04
N LEU A 422 -26.76 -9.22 -16.15
CA LEU A 422 -26.69 -7.81 -16.57
C LEU A 422 -28.06 -7.16 -16.82
N LYS A 423 -29.04 -7.94 -17.31
CA LYS A 423 -30.41 -7.45 -17.51
C LYS A 423 -31.10 -7.03 -16.21
N ASP A 424 -30.69 -7.62 -15.10
CA ASP A 424 -31.29 -7.41 -13.78
C ASP A 424 -30.50 -6.41 -12.93
N LEU A 425 -29.32 -5.99 -13.40
CA LEU A 425 -28.36 -5.20 -12.62
C LEU A 425 -28.94 -3.87 -12.12
N ALA A 426 -29.65 -3.13 -12.98
CA ALA A 426 -30.26 -1.87 -12.61
C ALA A 426 -31.37 -2.04 -11.55
N ALA A 427 -32.27 -3.02 -11.75
CA ALA A 427 -33.35 -3.30 -10.81
C ALA A 427 -32.81 -3.82 -9.45
N TYR A 428 -31.79 -4.65 -9.48
CA TYR A 428 -31.12 -5.16 -8.28
C TYR A 428 -30.46 -4.03 -7.46
N THR A 429 -29.75 -3.11 -8.11
CA THR A 429 -29.13 -1.96 -7.43
C THR A 429 -30.15 -1.01 -6.82
N ASP A 430 -31.28 -0.78 -7.49
CA ASP A 430 -32.41 -0.02 -6.93
C ASP A 430 -33.01 -0.71 -5.70
N GLY A 431 -33.13 -2.04 -5.74
CA GLY A 431 -33.55 -2.85 -4.59
C GLY A 431 -32.63 -2.72 -3.39
N LEU A 432 -31.30 -2.74 -3.61
CA LEU A 432 -30.32 -2.52 -2.54
C LEU A 432 -30.39 -1.10 -1.96
N ASN A 433 -30.55 -0.06 -2.79
CA ASN A 433 -30.71 1.30 -2.30
C ASN A 433 -31.94 1.42 -1.39
N LYS A 434 -33.07 0.79 -1.75
CA LYS A 434 -34.26 0.77 -0.88
C LYS A 434 -34.02 0.09 0.46
N ILE A 435 -33.21 -0.98 0.51
CA ILE A 435 -32.78 -1.60 1.76
C ILE A 435 -31.93 -0.61 2.57
N PHE A 436 -30.97 0.08 1.97
CA PHE A 436 -30.12 1.06 2.69
C PHE A 436 -30.93 2.23 3.22
N ASP A 437 -31.85 2.78 2.44
CA ASP A 437 -32.75 3.85 2.87
C ASP A 437 -33.64 3.43 4.05
N LYS A 438 -34.15 2.19 4.05
CA LYS A 438 -34.92 1.59 5.16
C LYS A 438 -34.15 1.58 6.47
N TYR A 439 -32.82 1.37 6.41
CA TYR A 439 -31.93 1.34 7.58
C TYR A 439 -31.15 2.63 7.79
N GLU A 440 -31.56 3.72 7.16
CA GLU A 440 -30.99 5.07 7.31
C GLU A 440 -29.47 5.12 7.07
N THR A 441 -28.99 4.38 6.07
CA THR A 441 -27.58 4.40 5.65
C THR A 441 -27.48 4.68 4.15
N LYS A 442 -26.26 4.93 3.68
CA LYS A 442 -25.98 5.15 2.25
C LYS A 442 -24.89 4.18 1.80
N GLY A 443 -25.09 3.58 0.64
CA GLY A 443 -24.08 2.80 -0.03
C GLY A 443 -23.03 3.68 -0.72
N THR A 444 -21.76 3.26 -0.67
CA THR A 444 -20.72 3.74 -1.57
C THR A 444 -20.53 2.71 -2.67
N TRP A 445 -20.52 3.14 -3.93
CA TRP A 445 -20.65 2.24 -5.06
C TRP A 445 -19.43 2.26 -5.98
N TYR A 446 -18.96 1.09 -6.33
CA TYR A 446 -18.19 0.82 -7.54
C TYR A 446 -18.48 -0.61 -8.01
N ALA A 447 -18.23 -0.94 -9.27
CA ALA A 447 -18.63 -2.24 -9.80
C ALA A 447 -17.77 -2.65 -10.99
N HIS A 448 -17.65 -3.97 -11.17
CA HIS A 448 -17.30 -4.57 -12.44
C HIS A 448 -18.60 -4.75 -13.23
N ALA A 449 -19.09 -3.63 -13.80
CA ALA A 449 -20.41 -3.58 -14.44
C ALA A 449 -20.53 -4.54 -15.63
N SER A 450 -19.40 -4.85 -16.32
CA SER A 450 -19.36 -5.79 -17.45
C SER A 450 -19.78 -7.22 -17.09
N VAL A 451 -19.73 -7.60 -15.84
CA VAL A 451 -20.01 -8.96 -15.35
C VAL A 451 -21.06 -9.00 -14.24
N GLY A 452 -21.75 -7.87 -14.03
CA GLY A 452 -22.82 -7.75 -13.05
C GLY A 452 -22.39 -7.85 -11.59
N CYS A 453 -21.09 -7.68 -11.28
CA CYS A 453 -20.54 -7.76 -9.92
C CYS A 453 -20.43 -6.38 -9.30
N LEU A 454 -21.06 -6.21 -8.14
CA LEU A 454 -21.18 -4.94 -7.42
C LEU A 454 -20.28 -4.89 -6.20
N HIS A 455 -19.70 -3.72 -5.96
CA HIS A 455 -18.99 -3.44 -4.72
C HIS A 455 -19.65 -2.27 -4.00
N VAL A 456 -20.68 -2.58 -3.23
CA VAL A 456 -21.41 -1.59 -2.44
C VAL A 456 -21.14 -1.75 -0.96
N ARG A 457 -20.84 -0.64 -0.30
CA ARG A 457 -20.55 -0.65 1.14
C ARG A 457 -21.40 0.37 1.86
N PRO A 458 -22.32 -0.08 2.70
CA PRO A 458 -23.05 0.80 3.63
C PRO A 458 -22.08 1.44 4.63
N VAL A 459 -22.36 2.71 4.96
CA VAL A 459 -21.52 3.49 5.90
C VAL A 459 -22.08 3.28 7.31
N LEU A 460 -21.33 2.55 8.15
CA LEU A 460 -21.73 2.15 9.49
C LEU A 460 -20.57 2.32 10.49
N ASN A 461 -20.91 2.58 11.76
CA ASN A 461 -19.94 2.62 12.87
C ASN A 461 -19.92 1.29 13.62
N MET A 462 -18.97 0.42 13.33
CA MET A 462 -18.87 -0.93 13.93
C MET A 462 -18.52 -0.92 15.42
N LYS A 463 -18.32 0.24 16.04
CA LYS A 463 -18.21 0.38 17.49
C LYS A 463 -19.59 0.39 18.18
N LEU A 464 -20.65 0.73 17.46
CA LEU A 464 -22.01 0.88 17.96
C LEU A 464 -22.82 -0.39 17.73
N GLN A 465 -23.60 -0.83 18.76
CA GLN A 465 -24.43 -2.02 18.67
C GLN A 465 -25.57 -1.85 17.64
N ASP A 466 -26.16 -0.67 17.56
CA ASP A 466 -27.27 -0.38 16.63
C ASP A 466 -26.81 -0.53 15.18
N ASP A 467 -25.61 -0.05 14.84
CA ASP A 467 -25.05 -0.17 13.50
C ASP A 467 -24.67 -1.62 13.17
N VAL A 468 -24.24 -2.42 14.17
CA VAL A 468 -24.05 -3.87 14.00
C VAL A 468 -25.38 -4.57 13.73
N SER A 469 -26.47 -4.17 14.41
CA SER A 469 -27.82 -4.70 14.14
C SER A 469 -28.31 -4.30 12.77
N LYS A 470 -28.08 -3.04 12.32
CA LYS A 470 -28.35 -2.61 10.94
C LYS A 470 -27.56 -3.46 9.93
N MET A 471 -26.27 -3.71 10.18
CA MET A 471 -25.44 -4.57 9.33
C MET A 471 -26.06 -5.97 9.15
N ARG A 472 -26.52 -6.60 10.24
CA ARG A 472 -27.18 -7.91 10.20
C ARG A 472 -28.44 -7.89 9.35
N ASN A 473 -29.35 -6.96 9.63
CA ASN A 473 -30.62 -6.85 8.94
C ASN A 473 -30.45 -6.56 7.43
N ILE A 474 -29.50 -5.70 7.09
CA ILE A 474 -29.15 -5.41 5.69
C ILE A 474 -28.62 -6.65 4.99
N ALA A 475 -27.75 -7.43 5.65
CA ALA A 475 -27.19 -8.65 5.07
C ALA A 475 -28.26 -9.70 4.82
N ASP A 476 -29.18 -9.90 5.78
CA ASP A 476 -30.30 -10.85 5.64
C ASP A 476 -31.20 -10.48 4.45
N GLU A 477 -31.64 -9.21 4.35
CA GLU A 477 -32.49 -8.76 3.23
C GLU A 477 -31.75 -8.79 1.88
N ALA A 478 -30.45 -8.42 1.86
CA ALA A 478 -29.66 -8.43 0.63
C ALA A 478 -29.40 -9.85 0.13
N SER A 479 -29.23 -10.84 1.03
CA SER A 479 -29.05 -12.24 0.66
C SER A 479 -30.31 -12.81 -0.01
N GLU A 480 -31.49 -12.50 0.51
CA GLU A 480 -32.75 -12.88 -0.11
C GLU A 480 -33.00 -12.16 -1.43
N LEU A 481 -32.64 -10.87 -1.51
CA LEU A 481 -32.76 -10.09 -2.74
C LEU A 481 -31.89 -10.68 -3.87
N VAL A 482 -30.61 -10.97 -3.63
CA VAL A 482 -29.73 -11.53 -4.66
C VAL A 482 -30.19 -12.92 -5.09
N LYS A 483 -30.67 -13.73 -4.15
CA LYS A 483 -31.28 -15.05 -4.45
C LYS A 483 -32.49 -14.94 -5.34
N LYS A 484 -33.40 -13.96 -5.09
CA LYS A 484 -34.57 -13.68 -5.93
C LYS A 484 -34.20 -13.45 -7.40
N TYR A 485 -33.04 -12.79 -7.65
CA TYR A 485 -32.49 -12.57 -8.99
C TYR A 485 -31.65 -13.73 -9.52
N GLY A 486 -31.59 -14.87 -8.83
CA GLY A 486 -30.75 -16.02 -9.24
C GLY A 486 -29.26 -15.73 -9.22
N GLY A 487 -28.86 -14.67 -8.50
CA GLY A 487 -27.49 -14.19 -8.41
C GLY A 487 -26.61 -14.93 -7.41
N SER A 488 -25.39 -14.47 -7.24
CA SER A 488 -24.41 -14.94 -6.25
C SER A 488 -24.20 -13.90 -5.17
N PHE A 489 -24.22 -14.31 -3.90
CA PHE A 489 -23.91 -13.43 -2.76
C PHE A 489 -22.41 -13.20 -2.60
N SER A 490 -21.59 -14.10 -3.17
CA SER A 490 -20.12 -13.99 -3.23
C SER A 490 -19.65 -14.09 -4.68
N GLY A 491 -19.29 -12.97 -5.28
CA GLY A 491 -18.89 -12.86 -6.68
C GLY A 491 -17.41 -13.11 -6.94
N GLU A 492 -16.53 -12.50 -6.13
CA GLU A 492 -15.07 -12.59 -6.31
C GLU A 492 -14.24 -12.57 -5.01
N HIS A 493 -14.77 -12.02 -3.90
CA HIS A 493 -14.02 -11.84 -2.66
C HIS A 493 -13.99 -13.08 -1.77
N GLY A 494 -14.79 -14.10 -2.06
CA GLY A 494 -14.95 -15.31 -1.26
C GLY A 494 -15.93 -15.14 -0.09
N ASP A 495 -16.14 -16.21 0.64
CA ASP A 495 -17.13 -16.25 1.74
C ASP A 495 -16.55 -15.71 3.06
N GLY A 496 -15.40 -16.23 3.47
CA GLY A 496 -14.74 -15.88 4.73
C GLY A 496 -15.65 -16.09 5.94
N ILE A 497 -15.56 -15.17 6.92
CA ILE A 497 -16.49 -15.12 8.07
C ILE A 497 -17.78 -14.37 7.67
N VAL A 498 -17.64 -13.37 6.81
CA VAL A 498 -18.73 -12.45 6.45
C VAL A 498 -19.89 -13.14 5.77
N ARG A 499 -19.65 -14.09 4.86
CA ARG A 499 -20.68 -14.64 3.97
C ARG A 499 -20.95 -16.12 4.14
N SER A 500 -20.05 -16.86 4.79
CA SER A 500 -20.17 -18.32 4.91
C SER A 500 -21.51 -18.78 5.51
N GLU A 501 -22.05 -18.05 6.50
CA GLU A 501 -23.34 -18.42 7.09
C GLU A 501 -24.53 -18.31 6.11
N PHE A 502 -24.41 -17.46 5.07
CA PHE A 502 -25.43 -17.30 4.03
C PHE A 502 -25.37 -18.39 2.94
N ASN A 503 -24.37 -19.26 2.97
CA ASN A 503 -24.27 -20.35 2.01
C ASN A 503 -25.50 -21.29 2.07
N GLU A 504 -26.10 -21.50 3.26
CA GLU A 504 -27.34 -22.27 3.33
C GLU A 504 -28.53 -21.55 2.67
N VAL A 505 -28.62 -20.21 2.78
CA VAL A 505 -29.61 -19.41 2.06
C VAL A 505 -29.41 -19.57 0.55
N MET A 506 -28.19 -19.48 0.06
CA MET A 506 -27.88 -19.51 -1.37
C MET A 506 -28.03 -20.91 -1.98
N PHE A 507 -27.46 -21.92 -1.35
CA PHE A 507 -27.33 -23.27 -1.93
C PHE A 507 -28.35 -24.29 -1.39
N GLY A 508 -28.92 -24.03 -0.21
CA GLY A 508 -29.81 -24.94 0.50
C GLY A 508 -29.05 -26.01 1.32
N LYS A 509 -29.76 -26.56 2.31
CA LYS A 509 -29.22 -27.51 3.30
C LYS A 509 -28.51 -28.71 2.66
N LYS A 510 -29.07 -29.31 1.64
CA LYS A 510 -28.50 -30.49 0.97
C LYS A 510 -27.12 -30.20 0.36
N MET A 511 -26.94 -29.00 -0.20
CA MET A 511 -25.63 -28.58 -0.71
C MET A 511 -24.62 -28.32 0.41
N ILE A 512 -25.08 -27.78 1.54
CA ILE A 512 -24.20 -27.61 2.71
C ILE A 512 -23.72 -28.96 3.24
N ASP A 513 -24.59 -29.97 3.26
CA ASP A 513 -24.17 -31.34 3.63
C ASP A 513 -23.14 -31.90 2.64
N ILE A 514 -23.29 -31.64 1.35
CA ILE A 514 -22.27 -32.00 0.35
C ILE A 514 -20.96 -31.28 0.62
N PHE A 515 -20.99 -29.98 0.93
CA PHE A 515 -19.78 -29.21 1.28
C PHE A 515 -19.09 -29.75 2.54
N ARG A 516 -19.86 -30.21 3.56
CA ARG A 516 -19.28 -30.88 4.72
C ARG A 516 -18.56 -32.18 4.36
N VAL A 517 -19.17 -32.99 3.46
CA VAL A 517 -18.51 -34.21 2.95
C VAL A 517 -17.20 -33.87 2.23
N ILE A 518 -17.15 -32.80 1.45
CA ILE A 518 -15.91 -32.37 0.80
C ILE A 518 -14.86 -32.02 1.87
N LYS A 519 -15.22 -31.16 2.82
CA LYS A 519 -14.31 -30.71 3.90
C LYS A 519 -13.75 -31.89 4.68
N THR A 520 -14.60 -32.78 5.17
CA THR A 520 -14.20 -33.93 5.98
C THR A 520 -13.42 -34.98 5.18
N SER A 521 -13.63 -35.05 3.86
CA SER A 521 -12.81 -35.92 2.99
C SER A 521 -11.36 -35.45 2.87
N PHE A 522 -11.15 -34.12 2.75
CA PHE A 522 -9.82 -33.54 2.67
C PHE A 522 -9.17 -33.30 4.03
N ASP A 523 -9.94 -32.96 5.05
CA ASP A 523 -9.45 -32.51 6.35
C ASP A 523 -10.32 -33.07 7.48
N PRO A 524 -10.18 -34.38 7.77
CA PRO A 524 -10.97 -35.06 8.80
C PRO A 524 -10.71 -34.52 10.21
N ASP A 525 -9.50 -34.00 10.47
CA ASP A 525 -9.11 -33.41 11.76
C ASP A 525 -9.49 -31.93 11.90
N ASN A 526 -10.06 -31.32 10.85
CA ASN A 526 -10.46 -29.92 10.80
C ASN A 526 -9.35 -28.94 11.21
N ILE A 527 -8.12 -29.19 10.72
CA ILE A 527 -6.95 -28.35 11.00
C ILE A 527 -6.76 -27.21 9.97
N PHE A 528 -7.22 -27.36 8.73
CA PHE A 528 -7.05 -26.35 7.70
C PHE A 528 -8.14 -25.28 7.80
N ASN A 529 -7.78 -24.09 8.27
CA ASN A 529 -8.59 -22.87 8.35
C ASN A 529 -10.07 -23.09 8.70
N PRO A 530 -10.41 -23.73 9.84
CA PRO A 530 -11.78 -24.05 10.20
C PRO A 530 -12.65 -22.79 10.34
N GLY A 531 -13.97 -22.95 10.19
CA GLY A 531 -14.95 -21.88 10.32
C GLY A 531 -15.00 -20.92 9.12
N LYS A 532 -14.67 -21.42 7.94
CA LYS A 532 -14.82 -20.74 6.65
C LYS A 532 -15.57 -21.65 5.68
N ILE A 533 -16.40 -21.08 4.83
CA ILE A 533 -17.26 -21.76 3.85
C ILE A 533 -18.38 -22.57 4.51
N ILE A 534 -18.05 -23.42 5.46
CA ILE A 534 -19.01 -24.19 6.27
C ILE A 534 -18.73 -23.95 7.76
N ASP A 535 -19.76 -24.16 8.57
CA ASP A 535 -19.68 -24.11 10.05
C ASP A 535 -19.03 -22.84 10.58
N ALA A 536 -19.24 -21.72 9.87
CA ALA A 536 -18.70 -20.41 10.21
C ALA A 536 -19.44 -19.80 11.41
N PRO A 537 -18.76 -18.96 12.20
CA PRO A 537 -19.43 -18.14 13.21
C PRO A 537 -20.37 -17.15 12.50
N LYS A 538 -21.35 -16.61 13.23
CA LYS A 538 -22.22 -15.55 12.72
C LYS A 538 -21.40 -14.31 12.37
N MET A 539 -21.74 -13.68 11.24
CA MET A 539 -21.02 -12.52 10.74
C MET A 539 -20.98 -11.33 11.71
N ASP A 540 -22.01 -11.20 12.54
CA ASP A 540 -22.19 -10.15 13.54
C ASP A 540 -21.71 -10.54 14.95
N SER A 541 -20.94 -11.62 15.09
CA SER A 541 -20.31 -12.03 16.35
C SER A 541 -19.28 -10.97 16.80
N ARG A 542 -19.74 -10.01 17.62
CA ARG A 542 -18.94 -8.84 18.03
C ARG A 542 -17.62 -9.18 18.72
N ASN A 543 -17.55 -10.30 19.42
CA ASN A 543 -16.31 -10.77 20.05
C ASN A 543 -15.18 -11.05 19.05
N LEU A 544 -15.54 -11.24 17.78
CA LEU A 544 -14.59 -11.45 16.69
C LEU A 544 -14.24 -10.13 15.97
N PHE A 545 -14.84 -9.00 16.36
CA PHE A 545 -14.58 -7.72 15.72
C PHE A 545 -13.29 -7.08 16.21
N ARG A 546 -12.70 -6.28 15.33
CA ARG A 546 -11.57 -5.41 15.65
C ARG A 546 -11.91 -4.44 16.79
N TYR A 547 -13.18 -4.06 16.89
CA TYR A 547 -13.77 -3.22 17.91
C TYR A 547 -14.82 -4.03 18.71
N ALA A 548 -14.32 -5.01 19.50
CA ALA A 548 -15.15 -5.87 20.34
C ALA A 548 -15.95 -5.03 21.36
N PRO A 549 -16.98 -5.60 22.00
CA PRO A 549 -17.69 -4.95 23.09
C PRO A 549 -16.72 -4.43 24.17
N GLY A 550 -16.91 -3.17 24.59
CA GLY A 550 -16.00 -2.54 25.56
C GLY A 550 -14.67 -2.04 24.98
N TYR A 551 -14.50 -2.07 23.65
CA TYR A 551 -13.30 -1.50 23.03
C TYR A 551 -13.13 -0.02 23.39
N SER A 552 -11.99 0.29 23.99
CA SER A 552 -11.56 1.63 24.37
C SER A 552 -10.06 1.75 24.18
N SER A 553 -9.54 2.94 24.25
CA SER A 553 -8.10 3.17 24.25
C SER A 553 -7.68 3.99 25.48
N ASP A 554 -6.43 3.84 25.87
CA ASP A 554 -5.85 4.66 26.92
C ASP A 554 -5.87 6.14 26.51
N ASN A 555 -6.21 7.00 27.45
CA ASN A 555 -6.15 8.45 27.26
C ASN A 555 -4.73 8.94 27.57
N ILE A 556 -3.86 8.93 26.57
CA ILE A 556 -2.49 9.45 26.68
C ILE A 556 -2.41 10.91 26.27
N SER A 557 -1.51 11.67 26.92
CA SER A 557 -1.19 13.02 26.48
C SER A 557 -0.26 12.95 25.26
N THR A 558 -0.78 13.35 24.09
CA THR A 558 -0.01 13.43 22.84
C THR A 558 0.78 14.72 22.76
N ILE A 559 1.87 14.71 22.02
CA ILE A 559 2.75 15.86 21.81
C ILE A 559 2.40 16.65 20.55
N LEU A 560 1.80 15.95 19.57
CA LEU A 560 1.34 16.53 18.32
C LEU A 560 -0.17 16.73 18.35
N ASP A 561 -0.66 17.63 17.53
CA ASP A 561 -2.09 17.83 17.35
C ASP A 561 -2.70 16.76 16.44
N TRP A 562 -3.62 15.98 17.01
CA TRP A 562 -4.41 14.95 16.33
C TRP A 562 -5.91 15.27 16.29
N SER A 563 -6.30 16.48 16.69
CA SER A 563 -7.70 16.88 16.90
C SER A 563 -8.60 16.77 15.67
N ILE A 564 -8.02 16.68 14.48
CA ILE A 564 -8.77 16.44 13.23
C ILE A 564 -9.33 15.01 13.12
N TRP A 565 -8.91 14.10 14.01
CA TRP A 565 -9.35 12.70 14.04
C TRP A 565 -10.26 12.48 15.25
N PRO A 566 -11.31 11.62 15.13
CA PRO A 566 -12.15 11.28 16.28
C PRO A 566 -11.43 10.33 17.24
N GLY A 567 -12.02 10.17 18.43
CA GLY A 567 -11.60 9.18 19.42
C GLY A 567 -10.69 9.74 20.52
N GLN A 568 -10.19 8.82 21.37
CA GLN A 568 -9.42 9.14 22.57
C GLN A 568 -7.98 9.61 22.25
N ALA A 569 -7.24 9.97 23.30
CA ALA A 569 -5.88 10.48 23.19
C ALA A 569 -5.77 11.69 22.22
N GLY A 570 -6.71 12.62 22.33
CA GLY A 570 -6.75 13.83 21.49
C GLY A 570 -6.92 13.58 20.00
N GLY A 571 -7.51 12.44 19.61
CA GLY A 571 -7.68 12.00 18.25
C GLY A 571 -6.59 11.03 17.74
N PHE A 572 -5.55 10.75 18.52
CA PHE A 572 -4.48 9.83 18.13
C PHE A 572 -4.99 8.41 17.86
N GLN A 573 -5.98 7.94 18.66
CA GLN A 573 -6.68 6.68 18.40
C GLN A 573 -7.26 6.63 16.98
N GLY A 574 -8.06 7.63 16.61
CA GLY A 574 -8.69 7.69 15.29
C GLY A 574 -7.67 7.75 14.16
N ALA A 575 -6.56 8.48 14.36
CA ALA A 575 -5.46 8.53 13.39
C ALA A 575 -4.83 7.15 13.14
N ILE A 576 -4.63 6.34 14.19
CA ILE A 576 -4.10 4.98 14.10
C ILE A 576 -5.12 4.05 13.41
N GLU A 577 -6.40 4.17 13.76
CA GLU A 577 -7.51 3.35 13.25
C GLU A 577 -7.83 3.62 11.77
N MET A 578 -7.30 4.70 11.19
CA MET A 578 -7.33 4.90 9.74
C MET A 578 -6.68 3.76 8.95
N CYS A 579 -5.82 2.96 9.58
CA CYS A 579 -5.29 1.77 8.93
C CYS A 579 -6.38 0.69 8.77
N ASN A 580 -6.93 0.59 7.57
CA ASN A 580 -7.90 -0.43 7.17
C ASN A 580 -7.26 -1.74 6.68
N ASN A 581 -5.97 -1.93 6.90
CA ASN A 581 -5.19 -3.10 6.48
C ASN A 581 -5.15 -3.38 4.95
N ASN A 582 -5.45 -2.41 4.10
CA ASN A 582 -5.38 -2.59 2.63
C ASN A 582 -4.02 -3.05 2.10
N GLY A 583 -2.96 -2.93 2.90
CA GLY A 583 -1.62 -3.44 2.59
C GLY A 583 -0.85 -2.65 1.53
N THR A 584 -1.26 -1.44 1.12
CA THR A 584 -0.52 -0.61 0.15
C THR A 584 0.95 -0.40 0.57
N CYS A 585 1.22 -0.37 1.88
CA CYS A 585 2.59 -0.30 2.42
C CYS A 585 3.44 -1.56 2.18
N ARG A 586 2.88 -2.61 1.62
CA ARG A 586 3.61 -3.84 1.22
C ARG A 586 3.98 -3.86 -0.26
N LYS A 587 3.66 -2.81 -1.02
CA LYS A 587 4.07 -2.73 -2.43
C LYS A 587 5.60 -2.74 -2.55
N LEU A 588 6.09 -3.43 -3.56
CA LEU A 588 7.52 -3.67 -3.74
C LEU A 588 8.15 -2.73 -4.76
N GLU A 589 7.32 -2.05 -5.55
CA GLU A 589 7.74 -1.06 -6.53
C GLU A 589 6.80 0.14 -6.58
N GLY A 590 7.29 1.18 -7.26
CA GLY A 590 6.61 2.46 -7.40
C GLY A 590 6.52 3.24 -6.09
N GLY A 591 6.66 4.54 -6.14
CA GLY A 591 6.63 5.42 -4.98
C GLY A 591 7.74 5.14 -3.96
N VAL A 592 7.53 5.63 -2.74
CA VAL A 592 8.52 5.59 -1.66
C VAL A 592 8.14 4.65 -0.52
N MET A 593 6.86 4.48 -0.25
CA MET A 593 6.31 3.73 0.89
C MET A 593 6.63 2.24 0.82
N CYS A 594 6.87 1.52 1.79
CA CYS A 594 7.68 1.51 3.01
C CYS A 594 9.07 0.98 2.67
N PRO A 595 10.14 1.74 2.69
CA PRO A 595 11.47 1.25 2.32
C PRO A 595 11.94 0.08 3.17
N SER A 596 11.61 0.07 4.47
CA SER A 596 11.95 -1.03 5.38
C SER A 596 11.30 -2.34 4.96
N PHE A 597 10.00 -2.37 4.65
CA PHE A 597 9.30 -3.57 4.21
C PHE A 597 9.87 -4.13 2.90
N ARG A 598 10.21 -3.27 1.95
CA ARG A 598 10.79 -3.70 0.65
C ARG A 598 12.05 -4.53 0.84
N VAL A 599 12.86 -4.18 1.85
CA VAL A 599 14.12 -4.86 2.15
C VAL A 599 13.92 -6.11 3.02
N THR A 600 13.08 -6.03 4.06
CA THR A 600 12.96 -7.11 5.04
C THR A 600 11.87 -8.12 4.71
N ARG A 601 10.85 -7.70 3.96
CA ARG A 601 9.61 -8.47 3.72
C ARG A 601 8.89 -8.87 5.02
N ASP A 602 9.24 -8.24 6.13
CA ASP A 602 8.67 -8.50 7.45
C ASP A 602 7.46 -7.58 7.70
N GLU A 603 6.35 -8.15 8.17
CA GLU A 603 5.13 -7.39 8.46
C GLU A 603 5.35 -6.26 9.48
N LYS A 604 6.23 -6.46 10.48
CA LYS A 604 6.56 -5.45 11.50
C LYS A 604 7.13 -4.17 10.88
N ASP A 605 7.77 -4.27 9.72
CA ASP A 605 8.45 -3.17 9.04
C ASP A 605 7.57 -2.43 8.03
N SER A 606 6.29 -2.81 7.94
CA SER A 606 5.27 -2.12 7.17
C SER A 606 4.56 -1.04 8.01
N THR A 607 3.94 -0.05 7.35
CA THR A 607 3.05 0.92 8.04
C THR A 607 1.89 0.20 8.71
N ARG A 608 1.32 -0.84 8.05
CA ARG A 608 0.22 -1.65 8.56
C ARG A 608 0.62 -2.38 9.84
N GLY A 609 1.76 -3.06 9.85
CA GLY A 609 2.25 -3.78 11.04
C GLY A 609 2.48 -2.84 12.22
N ARG A 610 3.07 -1.66 11.96
CA ARG A 610 3.27 -0.63 12.99
C ARG A 610 1.94 -0.06 13.50
N ALA A 611 0.98 0.24 12.63
CA ALA A 611 -0.33 0.75 13.01
C ALA A 611 -1.12 -0.29 13.85
N ASN A 612 -1.09 -1.57 13.48
CA ASN A 612 -1.72 -2.62 14.27
C ASN A 612 -1.07 -2.78 15.65
N SER A 613 0.28 -2.74 15.73
CA SER A 613 0.99 -2.76 17.02
C SER A 613 0.60 -1.57 17.90
N LEU A 614 0.51 -0.36 17.33
CA LEU A 614 0.08 0.84 18.06
C LEU A 614 -1.37 0.75 18.53
N ARG A 615 -2.29 0.30 17.66
CA ARG A 615 -3.71 0.14 18.02
C ARG A 615 -3.89 -0.84 19.20
N LEU A 616 -3.23 -1.98 19.13
CA LEU A 616 -3.30 -3.01 20.18
C LEU A 616 -2.61 -2.55 21.47
N ALA A 617 -1.51 -1.81 21.37
CA ALA A 617 -0.85 -1.23 22.55
C ALA A 617 -1.74 -0.16 23.21
N LEU A 618 -2.31 0.75 22.40
CA LEU A 618 -3.16 1.84 22.90
C LEU A 618 -4.46 1.31 23.53
N SER A 619 -5.01 0.21 23.00
CA SER A 619 -6.21 -0.44 23.56
C SER A 619 -5.92 -1.45 24.69
N GLY A 620 -4.69 -1.47 25.21
CA GLY A 620 -4.31 -2.34 26.33
C GLY A 620 -4.12 -3.84 26.00
N GLN A 621 -4.39 -4.26 24.75
CA GLN A 621 -4.33 -5.66 24.35
C GLN A 621 -2.91 -6.26 24.35
N LEU A 622 -1.87 -5.42 24.29
CA LEU A 622 -0.47 -5.83 24.42
C LEU A 622 0.13 -5.56 25.82
N GLY A 623 -0.70 -5.14 26.77
CA GLY A 623 -0.29 -4.76 28.13
C GLY A 623 -0.09 -3.26 28.31
N LYS A 624 -0.15 -2.80 29.56
CA LYS A 624 -0.17 -1.38 29.96
C LYS A 624 1.06 -0.58 29.51
N GLU A 625 2.21 -1.23 29.39
CA GLU A 625 3.50 -0.58 29.06
C GLU A 625 3.90 -0.75 27.59
N ALA A 626 3.05 -1.35 26.78
CA ALA A 626 3.38 -1.75 25.43
C ALA A 626 3.86 -0.58 24.54
N LEU A 627 3.32 0.62 24.72
CA LEU A 627 3.73 1.80 23.96
C LEU A 627 5.20 2.21 24.17
N THR A 628 5.74 1.91 25.37
CA THR A 628 7.12 2.24 25.72
C THR A 628 8.05 1.04 25.74
N SER A 629 7.55 -0.15 25.44
CA SER A 629 8.30 -1.41 25.50
C SER A 629 9.42 -1.49 24.46
N ASP A 630 10.36 -2.41 24.66
CA ASP A 630 11.46 -2.63 23.71
C ASP A 630 10.95 -3.23 22.40
N GLU A 631 9.90 -4.04 22.42
CA GLU A 631 9.24 -4.59 21.24
C GLU A 631 8.58 -3.48 20.39
N MET A 632 7.97 -2.47 21.01
CA MET A 632 7.46 -1.30 20.28
C MET A 632 8.61 -0.50 19.70
N ASN A 633 9.70 -0.29 20.43
CA ASN A 633 10.90 0.37 19.92
C ASN A 633 11.48 -0.38 18.72
N GLU A 634 11.59 -1.70 18.80
CA GLU A 634 12.03 -2.53 17.68
C GLU A 634 11.08 -2.38 16.49
N THR A 635 9.77 -2.42 16.72
CA THR A 635 8.74 -2.21 15.68
C THR A 635 8.91 -0.88 14.95
N MET A 636 9.31 0.19 15.67
CA MET A 636 9.53 1.53 15.09
C MET A 636 10.94 1.75 14.54
N SER A 637 11.92 0.91 14.91
CA SER A 637 13.34 1.14 14.67
C SER A 637 13.69 1.30 13.19
N LEU A 638 13.13 0.46 12.31
CA LEU A 638 13.39 0.51 10.87
C LEU A 638 12.50 1.50 10.11
N CYS A 639 11.61 2.25 10.80
CA CYS A 639 10.90 3.36 10.18
C CYS A 639 11.85 4.54 9.98
N VAL A 640 12.24 4.80 8.74
CA VAL A 640 13.15 5.89 8.36
C VAL A 640 12.48 7.27 8.27
N SER A 641 11.23 7.39 8.71
CA SER A 641 10.44 8.64 8.70
C SER A 641 10.44 9.36 7.34
N CYS A 642 10.35 8.59 6.25
CA CYS A 642 10.36 9.12 4.87
C CYS A 642 9.08 9.90 4.51
N LYS A 643 8.05 9.90 5.39
CA LYS A 643 6.75 10.56 5.23
C LYS A 643 5.90 10.06 4.03
N ALA A 644 6.38 9.07 3.28
CA ALA A 644 5.66 8.57 2.11
C ALA A 644 4.27 8.02 2.45
N CYS A 645 4.09 7.43 3.63
CA CYS A 645 2.79 6.94 4.08
C CYS A 645 1.73 8.05 4.19
N LYS A 646 2.09 9.27 4.56
CA LYS A 646 1.17 10.41 4.59
C LYS A 646 0.54 10.69 3.22
N ARG A 647 1.30 10.52 2.14
CA ARG A 647 0.85 10.79 0.77
C ARG A 647 0.32 9.54 0.06
N GLU A 648 1.03 8.42 0.20
CA GLU A 648 0.77 7.22 -0.60
C GLU A 648 -0.16 6.22 0.09
N CYS A 649 -0.39 6.35 1.41
CA CYS A 649 -1.41 5.56 2.07
C CYS A 649 -2.79 6.13 1.72
N PRO A 650 -3.64 5.35 1.07
CA PRO A 650 -4.94 5.85 0.63
C PRO A 650 -5.86 6.30 1.77
N THR A 651 -5.62 5.80 2.98
CA THR A 651 -6.35 6.19 4.20
C THR A 651 -5.59 7.20 5.05
N GLY A 652 -4.47 7.74 4.56
CA GLY A 652 -3.77 8.86 5.18
C GLY A 652 -3.05 8.57 6.49
N VAL A 653 -2.60 7.33 6.74
CA VAL A 653 -1.82 6.98 7.95
C VAL A 653 -0.47 7.68 7.94
N ASP A 654 -0.21 8.57 8.89
CA ASP A 654 1.08 9.26 9.05
C ASP A 654 1.96 8.57 10.11
N MET A 655 2.59 7.48 9.73
CA MET A 655 3.46 6.71 10.63
C MET A 655 4.71 7.48 11.08
N ALA A 656 5.16 8.45 10.29
CA ALA A 656 6.30 9.28 10.69
C ALA A 656 5.99 10.11 11.95
N LYS A 657 4.82 10.74 12.00
CA LYS A 657 4.33 11.46 13.18
C LYS A 657 4.00 10.52 14.34
N MET A 658 3.39 9.36 14.06
CA MET A 658 3.09 8.35 15.11
C MET A 658 4.37 7.85 15.78
N LYS A 659 5.47 7.68 15.03
CA LYS A 659 6.77 7.33 15.58
C LYS A 659 7.29 8.40 16.56
N LEU A 660 7.03 9.71 16.31
CA LEU A 660 7.45 10.78 17.22
C LEU A 660 6.74 10.65 18.58
N GLU A 661 5.45 10.30 18.61
CA GLU A 661 4.73 10.03 19.86
C GLU A 661 5.42 8.93 20.68
N VAL A 662 5.67 7.79 20.05
CA VAL A 662 6.35 6.65 20.70
C VAL A 662 7.74 7.06 21.20
N SER A 663 8.52 7.73 20.35
CA SER A 663 9.88 8.17 20.71
C SER A 663 9.87 9.13 21.90
N SER A 664 8.91 10.06 21.94
CA SER A 664 8.75 11.00 23.06
C SER A 664 8.42 10.29 24.37
N LEU A 665 7.44 9.38 24.35
CA LEU A 665 7.05 8.60 25.53
C LEU A 665 8.24 7.78 26.07
N ARG A 666 8.99 7.13 25.18
CA ARG A 666 10.19 6.38 25.58
C ARG A 666 11.28 7.27 26.14
N THR A 667 11.57 8.38 25.48
CA THR A 667 12.64 9.32 25.94
C THR A 667 12.28 9.94 27.27
N LYS A 668 11.03 10.27 27.54
CA LYS A 668 10.55 10.72 28.85
C LYS A 668 10.74 9.66 29.93
N LYS A 669 10.55 8.37 29.59
CA LYS A 669 10.61 7.25 30.55
C LYS A 669 12.04 6.77 30.82
N TYR A 670 12.85 6.62 29.77
CA TYR A 670 14.15 5.95 29.85
C TYR A 670 15.35 6.88 29.58
N GLY A 671 15.09 8.11 29.13
CA GLY A 671 16.16 9.02 28.67
C GLY A 671 16.76 8.60 27.33
N LEU A 672 17.85 9.26 26.97
CA LEU A 672 18.65 8.97 25.77
C LEU A 672 19.96 8.27 26.13
N ASN A 673 20.37 7.28 25.37
CA ASN A 673 21.70 6.70 25.43
C ASN A 673 22.75 7.66 24.82
N LEU A 674 24.04 7.34 24.93
CA LEU A 674 25.12 8.21 24.45
C LEU A 674 25.07 8.45 22.93
N HIS A 675 24.78 7.42 22.16
CA HIS A 675 24.60 7.53 20.70
C HIS A 675 23.49 8.52 20.33
N GLU A 676 22.34 8.36 20.94
CA GLU A 676 21.18 9.24 20.75
C GLU A 676 21.44 10.67 21.19
N LYS A 677 22.15 10.85 22.31
CA LYS A 677 22.58 12.18 22.79
C LYS A 677 23.48 12.89 21.78
N LEU A 678 24.49 12.20 21.24
CA LEU A 678 25.40 12.79 20.26
C LEU A 678 24.66 13.24 18.99
N ILE A 679 23.63 12.50 18.56
CA ILE A 679 22.81 12.86 17.40
C ILE A 679 21.84 14.01 17.75
N ALA A 680 21.12 13.89 18.86
CA ALA A 680 20.11 14.85 19.25
C ALA A 680 20.69 16.24 19.47
N TYR A 681 21.82 16.34 20.18
CA TYR A 681 22.49 17.58 20.55
C TYR A 681 23.48 18.10 19.49
N LEU A 682 23.51 17.51 18.28
CA LEU A 682 24.39 17.96 17.20
C LEU A 682 24.36 19.49 16.99
N PRO A 683 23.21 20.18 16.95
CA PRO A 683 23.18 21.63 16.76
C PRO A 683 23.83 22.41 17.89
N ASP A 684 23.87 21.87 19.11
CA ASP A 684 24.43 22.55 20.28
C ASP A 684 25.98 22.57 20.25
N TYR A 685 26.61 21.48 19.85
CA TYR A 685 28.08 21.39 19.84
C TYR A 685 28.72 21.59 18.46
N ALA A 686 27.93 21.71 17.38
CA ALA A 686 28.45 21.80 16.02
C ALA A 686 29.38 23.01 15.81
N SER A 687 29.06 24.16 16.41
CA SER A 687 29.90 25.36 16.34
C SER A 687 31.24 25.15 17.01
N PHE A 688 31.26 24.43 18.13
CA PHE A 688 32.50 24.10 18.83
C PHE A 688 33.32 23.08 18.04
N ALA A 689 32.71 22.00 17.60
CA ALA A 689 33.38 20.93 16.84
C ALA A 689 34.01 21.45 15.55
N SER A 690 33.38 22.41 14.87
CA SER A 690 33.90 23.02 13.64
C SER A 690 35.08 23.95 13.87
N LYS A 691 35.31 24.42 15.10
CA LYS A 691 36.54 25.16 15.44
C LYS A 691 37.76 24.23 15.56
N PHE A 692 37.51 22.95 15.90
CA PHE A 692 38.57 21.95 16.10
C PHE A 692 38.38 20.72 15.18
N PRO A 693 38.28 20.92 13.86
CA PRO A 693 37.93 19.82 12.94
C PRO A 693 38.99 18.73 12.89
N SER A 694 40.26 19.08 13.13
CA SER A 694 41.32 18.08 13.16
C SER A 694 41.11 17.03 14.25
N LEU A 695 40.61 17.44 15.42
CA LEU A 695 40.31 16.56 16.55
C LEU A 695 39.08 15.70 16.29
N PHE A 696 37.98 16.31 15.84
CA PHE A 696 36.70 15.60 15.62
C PHE A 696 36.71 14.70 14.39
N ASN A 697 37.63 14.87 13.45
CA ASN A 697 37.85 14.00 12.30
C ASN A 697 38.87 12.87 12.54
N LEU A 698 39.43 12.73 13.77
CA LEU A 698 40.45 11.71 14.08
C LEU A 698 39.93 10.28 13.99
N ARG A 699 38.61 10.08 14.28
CA ARG A 699 37.97 8.78 14.18
C ARG A 699 38.24 8.05 12.86
N ASP A 700 38.19 8.77 11.76
CA ASP A 700 38.34 8.19 10.42
C ASP A 700 39.79 8.26 9.89
N LYS A 701 40.72 8.82 10.68
CA LYS A 701 42.13 8.93 10.34
C LYS A 701 43.02 7.94 11.10
N ILE A 702 42.64 7.61 12.34
CA ILE A 702 43.45 6.73 13.20
C ILE A 702 42.98 5.28 13.01
N PRO A 703 43.87 4.35 12.61
CA PRO A 703 43.55 2.94 12.52
C PRO A 703 42.93 2.39 13.83
N GLY A 704 41.81 1.71 13.75
CA GLY A 704 41.11 1.16 14.92
C GLY A 704 40.16 2.10 15.64
N ALA A 705 40.29 3.43 15.51
CA ALA A 705 39.41 4.37 16.19
C ALA A 705 37.94 4.27 15.76
N SER A 706 37.68 3.93 14.49
CA SER A 706 36.30 3.66 13.99
C SER A 706 35.68 2.44 14.67
N LYS A 707 36.45 1.36 14.93
CA LYS A 707 35.98 0.17 15.65
C LYS A 707 35.69 0.48 17.12
N LEU A 708 36.53 1.28 17.78
CA LEU A 708 36.24 1.76 19.13
C LEU A 708 34.95 2.61 19.16
N SER A 709 34.82 3.53 18.22
CA SER A 709 33.58 4.32 18.07
C SER A 709 32.34 3.44 17.86
N GLU A 710 32.48 2.33 17.16
CA GLU A 710 31.36 1.38 16.98
C GLU A 710 30.98 0.68 18.29
N VAL A 711 31.95 0.28 19.09
CA VAL A 711 31.70 -0.41 20.37
C VAL A 711 31.12 0.55 21.40
N PHE A 712 31.72 1.72 21.61
CA PHE A 712 31.33 2.63 22.69
C PHE A 712 30.24 3.64 22.30
N LEU A 713 30.21 4.10 21.06
CA LEU A 713 29.29 5.15 20.60
C LEU A 713 28.23 4.63 19.65
N GLY A 714 28.30 3.37 19.20
CA GLY A 714 27.31 2.76 18.31
C GLY A 714 27.34 3.22 16.85
N PHE A 715 28.34 4.02 16.44
CA PHE A 715 28.53 4.43 15.05
C PHE A 715 29.31 3.37 14.28
N THR A 716 28.72 2.84 13.21
CA THR A 716 29.32 1.77 12.42
C THR A 716 30.75 2.10 11.96
N ALA A 717 31.66 1.13 12.04
CA ALA A 717 33.00 1.25 11.51
C ALA A 717 33.09 1.14 9.98
N LYS A 718 32.02 0.66 9.35
CA LYS A 718 31.94 0.40 7.89
C LYS A 718 31.82 1.66 7.04
N ARG A 719 31.71 2.85 7.67
CA ARG A 719 31.46 4.13 6.99
C ARG A 719 32.12 5.29 7.75
N PRO A 720 32.70 6.31 7.03
CA PRO A 720 33.17 7.53 7.65
C PRO A 720 31.99 8.38 8.17
N LEU A 721 32.24 9.20 9.17
CA LEU A 721 31.29 10.24 9.59
C LEU A 721 31.44 11.50 8.71
N PRO A 722 30.39 12.37 8.65
CA PRO A 722 30.50 13.65 7.97
C PRO A 722 31.69 14.46 8.49
N LYS A 723 32.50 15.02 7.58
CA LYS A 723 33.72 15.72 7.93
C LYS A 723 33.44 17.12 8.45
N TRP A 724 33.93 17.43 9.65
CA TRP A 724 33.95 18.79 10.19
C TRP A 724 34.85 19.68 9.36
N ARG A 725 34.38 20.91 9.05
CA ARG A 725 35.04 21.88 8.16
C ARG A 725 35.48 23.11 8.92
N LYS A 726 36.71 23.65 8.59
CA LYS A 726 37.16 24.95 9.10
C LYS A 726 36.50 26.14 8.42
N ASP A 727 36.15 25.96 7.15
CA ASP A 727 35.53 26.93 6.27
C ASP A 727 34.00 26.85 6.31
N PHE A 728 33.43 26.44 7.46
CA PHE A 728 31.99 26.41 7.67
C PHE A 728 31.33 27.78 7.44
N PHE A 729 30.08 27.79 7.03
CA PHE A 729 29.36 29.01 6.71
C PHE A 729 29.12 29.86 7.96
N LYS A 730 29.47 31.17 7.90
CA LYS A 730 29.29 32.15 8.98
C LYS A 730 28.11 33.07 8.66
N ASN A 731 27.35 33.50 9.68
CA ASN A 731 26.24 34.44 9.46
C ASN A 731 26.71 35.75 8.80
N SER A 732 27.95 36.18 9.05
CA SER A 732 28.51 37.37 8.42
C SER A 732 28.72 37.30 6.89
N GLU A 733 28.46 36.11 6.29
CA GLU A 733 28.48 35.95 4.83
C GLU A 733 27.13 36.39 4.18
N LEU A 734 26.12 36.68 4.98
CA LEU A 734 24.82 37.24 4.55
C LEU A 734 24.44 38.45 5.40
N PRO A 735 23.68 39.40 4.85
CA PRO A 735 23.03 40.43 5.64
C PRO A 735 22.11 39.82 6.70
N ASP A 736 21.98 40.45 7.86
CA ASP A 736 21.11 40.01 8.95
C ASP A 736 19.78 40.78 8.99
N SER A 737 19.63 41.78 8.14
CA SER A 737 18.42 42.62 8.00
C SER A 737 18.17 42.98 6.55
N LEU A 738 16.96 43.43 6.27
CA LEU A 738 16.55 43.97 4.98
C LEU A 738 17.24 45.32 4.76
N GLU A 739 18.26 45.37 3.91
CA GLU A 739 18.67 46.60 3.27
C GLU A 739 17.69 46.87 2.11
N LEU A 740 16.89 47.92 2.18
CA LEU A 740 15.89 48.28 1.19
C LEU A 740 16.54 48.67 -0.15
N ASN A 741 16.91 47.71 -0.91
CA ASN A 741 17.25 47.87 -2.33
C ASN A 741 15.98 47.51 -3.13
N HIS A 742 15.23 48.52 -3.57
CA HIS A 742 13.92 48.39 -4.21
C HIS A 742 13.89 47.57 -5.53
N SER A 743 15.02 47.08 -5.98
CA SER A 743 15.13 46.33 -7.25
C SER A 743 15.09 44.79 -7.09
N GLN A 744 15.31 44.26 -5.91
CA GLN A 744 15.41 42.82 -5.65
C GLN A 744 14.33 42.34 -4.69
N LEU A 745 13.81 41.11 -4.90
CA LEU A 745 12.82 40.49 -4.04
C LEU A 745 13.47 39.91 -2.77
N PRO A 746 13.07 40.32 -1.56
CA PRO A 746 13.68 39.79 -0.35
C PRO A 746 13.34 38.30 -0.17
N VAL A 747 14.33 37.53 0.34
CA VAL A 747 14.12 36.11 0.69
C VAL A 747 14.98 35.75 1.90
N ILE A 748 14.36 35.15 2.91
CA ILE A 748 15.09 34.59 4.06
C ILE A 748 15.73 33.27 3.61
N LEU A 749 17.06 33.19 3.61
CA LEU A 749 17.78 31.94 3.38
C LEU A 749 18.03 31.24 4.72
N PHE A 750 17.22 30.23 5.01
CA PHE A 750 17.40 29.39 6.20
C PHE A 750 18.59 28.45 6.00
N VAL A 751 19.65 28.67 6.74
CA VAL A 751 20.88 27.88 6.69
C VAL A 751 20.84 26.82 7.80
N ASP A 752 20.54 25.59 7.44
CA ASP A 752 20.47 24.45 8.34
C ASP A 752 21.86 24.00 8.84
N THR A 753 21.88 23.17 9.89
CA THR A 753 23.09 22.67 10.54
C THR A 753 23.99 21.89 9.58
N PHE A 754 23.44 21.10 8.67
CA PHE A 754 24.21 20.24 7.77
C PHE A 754 24.87 21.06 6.67
N SER A 755 24.11 21.91 6.00
CA SER A 755 24.63 22.83 4.98
C SER A 755 25.65 23.81 5.57
N ARG A 756 25.47 24.22 6.84
CA ARG A 756 26.37 25.15 7.51
C ARG A 756 27.77 24.55 7.79
N TYR A 757 27.80 23.39 8.43
CA TYR A 757 29.01 22.86 9.04
C TYR A 757 29.71 21.78 8.23
N PHE A 758 29.01 21.12 7.31
CA PHE A 758 29.56 20.01 6.55
C PHE A 758 29.63 20.28 5.05
N GLU A 759 28.69 21.09 4.49
CA GLU A 759 28.62 21.37 3.05
C GLU A 759 28.37 22.88 2.78
N PRO A 760 29.24 23.81 3.24
CA PRO A 760 29.04 25.27 3.12
C PRO A 760 28.97 25.76 1.68
N GLU A 761 29.55 25.04 0.73
CA GLU A 761 29.48 25.31 -0.70
C GLU A 761 28.05 25.32 -1.22
N ASN A 762 27.12 24.50 -0.67
CA ASN A 762 25.71 24.52 -1.04
C ASN A 762 25.08 25.89 -0.75
N VAL A 763 25.40 26.45 0.43
CA VAL A 763 24.89 27.76 0.85
C VAL A 763 25.42 28.88 -0.02
N ARG A 764 26.74 28.90 -0.27
CA ARG A 764 27.41 29.92 -1.10
C ARG A 764 26.88 29.91 -2.52
N SER A 765 26.76 28.71 -3.11
CA SER A 765 26.16 28.57 -4.44
C SER A 765 24.69 29.00 -4.48
N ALA A 766 23.91 28.66 -3.44
CA ALA A 766 22.52 29.11 -3.36
C ALA A 766 22.40 30.63 -3.31
N ILE A 767 23.28 31.32 -2.58
CA ILE A 767 23.32 32.78 -2.52
C ILE A 767 23.55 33.36 -3.94
N ASN A 768 24.51 32.81 -4.67
CA ASN A 768 24.83 33.27 -6.05
C ASN A 768 23.63 33.06 -6.98
N VAL A 769 23.01 31.87 -6.95
CA VAL A 769 21.85 31.56 -7.80
C VAL A 769 20.65 32.42 -7.45
N LEU A 770 20.37 32.65 -6.16
CA LEU A 770 19.28 33.54 -5.72
C LEU A 770 19.49 34.96 -6.20
N LYS A 771 20.70 35.50 -6.08
CA LYS A 771 21.03 36.83 -6.61
C LYS A 771 20.85 36.91 -8.13
N ALA A 772 21.29 35.91 -8.86
CA ALA A 772 21.10 35.82 -10.32
C ALA A 772 19.62 35.72 -10.69
N ALA A 773 18.78 35.12 -9.83
CA ALA A 773 17.33 35.06 -10.01
C ALA A 773 16.61 36.36 -9.62
N GLY A 774 17.33 37.38 -9.16
CA GLY A 774 16.79 38.69 -8.76
C GLY A 774 16.27 38.74 -7.31
N TYR A 775 16.70 37.80 -6.47
CA TYR A 775 16.41 37.83 -5.05
C TYR A 775 17.51 38.53 -4.25
N PHE A 776 17.12 39.07 -3.10
CA PHE A 776 18.03 39.54 -2.06
C PHE A 776 18.01 38.56 -0.88
N PRO A 777 18.96 37.59 -0.82
CA PRO A 777 19.01 36.65 0.27
C PRO A 777 19.60 37.29 1.53
N PHE A 778 18.94 37.12 2.66
CA PHE A 778 19.38 37.55 3.99
C PHE A 778 19.04 36.52 5.05
N LEU A 779 19.66 36.58 6.22
CA LEU A 779 19.47 35.64 7.32
C LEU A 779 19.28 36.40 8.64
N PRO A 780 18.04 36.61 9.11
CA PRO A 780 17.81 37.27 10.38
C PRO A 780 18.46 36.54 11.56
N SER A 781 19.13 37.27 12.42
CA SER A 781 19.71 36.74 13.66
C SER A 781 18.69 36.72 14.78
N SER A 782 18.76 35.73 15.66
CA SER A 782 17.87 35.65 16.82
C SER A 782 18.51 36.34 18.02
N ASN A 783 17.77 37.28 18.62
CA ASN A 783 18.17 37.92 19.89
C ASN A 783 18.08 36.96 21.11
N LYS A 784 17.52 35.78 20.95
CA LYS A 784 17.28 34.76 22.00
C LYS A 784 18.40 33.75 22.18
N SER A 785 19.46 33.76 21.33
CA SER A 785 20.52 32.75 21.40
C SER A 785 21.75 33.16 20.61
N SER A 786 22.91 32.85 21.15
CA SER A 786 24.23 33.06 20.48
C SER A 786 24.52 32.00 19.38
N ARG A 787 23.75 30.91 19.32
CA ARG A 787 23.95 29.91 18.29
C ARG A 787 23.00 30.11 17.10
N PRO A 788 23.36 29.63 15.91
CA PRO A 788 22.53 29.71 14.72
C PRO A 788 21.15 29.06 14.89
N LEU A 789 20.16 29.53 14.12
CA LEU A 789 18.83 28.96 14.06
C LEU A 789 18.87 27.49 13.58
N CYS A 790 18.00 26.66 14.12
CA CYS A 790 17.88 25.25 13.81
C CYS A 790 16.41 24.84 13.61
N CYS A 791 16.15 23.92 12.70
CA CYS A 791 14.80 23.37 12.49
C CYS A 791 14.30 22.44 13.63
N GLY A 792 15.17 22.11 14.59
CA GLY A 792 14.83 21.19 15.70
C GLY A 792 14.73 19.71 15.34
N ARG A 793 15.01 19.32 14.09
CA ARG A 793 14.76 17.97 13.62
C ARG A 793 15.56 16.89 14.34
N THR A 794 16.81 17.16 14.72
CA THR A 794 17.64 16.21 15.48
C THR A 794 17.05 15.92 16.87
N TYR A 795 16.47 16.92 17.51
CA TYR A 795 15.75 16.76 18.77
C TYR A 795 14.46 15.96 18.57
N LEU A 796 13.65 16.32 17.55
CA LEU A 796 12.41 15.62 17.21
C LEU A 796 12.63 14.12 17.00
N SER A 797 13.61 13.77 16.18
CA SER A 797 13.88 12.36 15.83
C SER A 797 14.29 11.51 17.02
N ASN A 798 14.75 12.12 18.10
CA ASN A 798 15.16 11.47 19.34
C ASN A 798 14.17 11.71 20.51
N GLY A 799 12.97 12.21 20.24
CA GLY A 799 11.90 12.39 21.23
C GLY A 799 12.08 13.56 22.19
N LEU A 800 13.05 14.47 21.95
CA LEU A 800 13.26 15.69 22.75
C LEU A 800 12.34 16.83 22.27
N ILE A 801 11.05 16.66 22.50
CA ILE A 801 10.03 17.51 21.89
C ILE A 801 10.06 18.94 22.38
N ASP A 802 10.27 19.15 23.68
CA ASP A 802 10.30 20.51 24.26
C ASP A 802 11.44 21.35 23.65
N LYS A 803 12.60 20.70 23.39
CA LYS A 803 13.72 21.36 22.69
C LYS A 803 13.38 21.68 21.25
N ALA A 804 12.74 20.74 20.55
CA ALA A 804 12.32 20.95 19.16
C ALA A 804 11.26 22.07 19.06
N LYS A 805 10.32 22.11 19.99
CA LYS A 805 9.30 23.17 20.09
C LYS A 805 9.96 24.53 20.33
N PHE A 806 10.88 24.61 21.28
CA PHE A 806 11.63 25.84 21.56
C PHE A 806 12.36 26.36 20.31
N GLU A 807 13.02 25.45 19.52
CA GLU A 807 13.67 25.87 18.28
C GLU A 807 12.65 26.38 17.24
N GLY A 808 11.50 25.72 17.11
CA GLY A 808 10.45 26.17 16.21
C GLY A 808 9.82 27.51 16.61
N GLU A 809 9.56 27.73 17.90
CA GLU A 809 9.06 29.02 18.43
C GLU A 809 10.09 30.16 18.23
N LYS A 810 11.38 29.84 18.39
CA LYS A 810 12.48 30.77 18.13
C LYS A 810 12.55 31.13 16.64
N LEU A 811 12.42 30.14 15.73
CA LEU A 811 12.34 30.36 14.29
C LEU A 811 11.15 31.26 13.94
N LEU A 812 9.96 30.90 14.42
CA LEU A 812 8.74 31.66 14.16
C LEU A 812 8.89 33.11 14.65
N SER A 813 9.32 33.31 15.89
CA SER A 813 9.48 34.67 16.44
C SER A 813 10.53 35.51 15.68
N THR A 814 11.60 34.87 15.15
CA THR A 814 12.63 35.59 14.41
C THR A 814 12.17 35.96 13.00
N PHE A 815 11.40 35.09 12.34
CA PHE A 815 10.94 35.31 10.97
C PHE A 815 9.61 36.07 10.88
N LEU A 816 8.82 36.12 11.95
CA LEU A 816 7.46 36.65 11.95
C LEU A 816 7.33 38.09 11.40
N PRO A 817 8.22 39.04 11.70
CA PRO A 817 8.14 40.38 11.11
C PRO A 817 8.13 40.35 9.58
N TYR A 818 9.00 39.52 8.99
CA TYR A 818 9.15 39.41 7.56
C TYR A 818 8.03 38.55 6.92
N LEU A 819 7.58 37.52 7.63
CA LEU A 819 6.47 36.65 7.14
C LEU A 819 5.15 37.42 7.03
N LYS A 820 4.91 38.42 7.91
CA LYS A 820 3.76 39.32 7.81
C LYS A 820 3.79 40.23 6.58
N GLU A 821 4.98 40.50 6.06
CA GLU A 821 5.22 41.27 4.83
C GLU A 821 5.26 40.34 3.59
N GLY A 822 4.99 39.03 3.77
CA GLY A 822 4.97 38.05 2.69
C GLY A 822 6.34 37.61 2.20
N VAL A 823 7.43 37.87 2.95
CA VAL A 823 8.78 37.45 2.58
C VAL A 823 8.90 35.94 2.69
N PRO A 824 9.29 35.24 1.61
CA PRO A 824 9.42 33.79 1.63
C PRO A 824 10.68 33.36 2.41
N VAL A 825 10.58 32.17 3.02
CA VAL A 825 11.70 31.44 3.64
C VAL A 825 12.10 30.29 2.72
N VAL A 826 13.36 30.21 2.34
CA VAL A 826 13.90 29.14 1.51
C VAL A 826 14.94 28.35 2.27
N GLY A 827 14.93 27.01 2.10
CA GLY A 827 15.93 26.12 2.71
C GLY A 827 16.49 25.14 1.70
N LEU A 828 17.72 24.65 1.97
CA LEU A 828 18.47 23.77 1.08
C LEU A 828 18.32 22.29 1.42
N GLU A 829 18.28 21.95 2.71
CA GLU A 829 18.09 20.55 3.16
C GLU A 829 16.58 20.23 3.23
N PRO A 830 16.07 19.37 2.35
CA PRO A 830 14.63 19.09 2.28
C PRO A 830 14.03 18.61 3.60
N SER A 831 14.81 17.85 4.38
CA SER A 831 14.34 17.33 5.67
C SER A 831 14.17 18.42 6.72
N CYS A 832 14.91 19.53 6.61
CA CYS A 832 14.82 20.68 7.51
C CYS A 832 13.69 21.62 7.11
N ILE A 833 13.70 22.13 5.87
CA ILE A 833 12.72 23.14 5.43
C ILE A 833 11.29 22.58 5.41
N LEU A 834 11.10 21.33 4.99
CA LEU A 834 9.78 20.71 4.95
C LEU A 834 9.21 20.39 6.34
N SER A 835 10.01 20.45 7.41
CA SER A 835 9.50 20.39 8.77
C SER A 835 8.69 21.64 9.17
N PHE A 836 8.95 22.80 8.53
CA PHE A 836 8.18 24.04 8.73
C PHE A 836 6.75 23.92 8.19
N ARG A 837 6.56 23.00 7.24
CA ARG A 837 5.24 22.74 6.62
C ARG A 837 4.50 21.56 7.24
N ASP A 838 5.12 20.78 8.13
CA ASP A 838 4.56 19.53 8.64
C ASP A 838 4.61 19.37 10.15
N GLU A 839 5.81 19.10 10.72
CA GLU A 839 5.92 18.83 12.16
C GLU A 839 5.71 20.10 13.00
N LEU A 840 6.33 21.23 12.63
CA LEU A 840 6.23 22.45 13.41
C LEU A 840 4.79 22.96 13.55
N PRO A 841 3.96 22.99 12.49
CA PRO A 841 2.53 23.36 12.64
C PRO A 841 1.72 22.41 13.54
N SER A 842 2.11 21.16 13.65
CA SER A 842 1.46 20.21 14.56
C SER A 842 1.97 20.29 16.00
N LEU A 843 3.09 20.98 16.23
CA LEU A 843 3.77 21.06 17.51
C LEU A 843 3.57 22.42 18.21
N ILE A 844 3.46 23.50 17.44
CA ILE A 844 3.41 24.87 17.93
C ILE A 844 1.97 25.39 17.84
N LYS A 845 1.40 25.73 18.97
CA LYS A 845 0.05 26.32 19.07
C LYS A 845 0.18 27.86 19.05
N ASP A 846 0.51 28.42 17.88
CA ASP A 846 0.57 29.85 17.65
C ASP A 846 -0.25 30.18 16.40
N PRO A 847 -1.13 31.19 16.43
CA PRO A 847 -1.98 31.56 15.28
C PRO A 847 -1.16 31.97 14.04
N ASN A 848 0.08 32.40 14.21
CA ASN A 848 0.96 32.83 13.12
C ASN A 848 1.74 31.66 12.51
N ILE A 849 1.59 30.42 13.00
CA ILE A 849 2.36 29.28 12.50
C ILE A 849 2.05 28.98 11.03
N ASP A 850 0.80 29.28 10.60
CA ASP A 850 0.40 29.11 9.21
C ASP A 850 1.12 30.10 8.27
N LEU A 851 1.58 31.27 8.75
CA LEU A 851 2.42 32.16 7.96
C LEU A 851 3.76 31.49 7.65
N LEU A 852 4.39 30.84 8.64
CA LEU A 852 5.63 30.09 8.43
C LEU A 852 5.40 28.92 7.47
N LYS A 853 4.35 28.14 7.66
CA LYS A 853 3.98 27.00 6.83
C LYS A 853 3.79 27.39 5.36
N ASN A 854 3.03 28.45 5.10
CA ASN A 854 2.63 28.85 3.75
C ASN A 854 3.73 29.60 2.99
N ASN A 855 4.66 30.26 3.72
CA ASN A 855 5.77 31.01 3.13
C ASN A 855 7.09 30.24 3.15
N SER A 856 7.11 28.94 3.49
CA SER A 856 8.34 28.12 3.48
C SER A 856 8.41 27.26 2.22
N PHE A 857 9.52 27.38 1.50
CA PHE A 857 9.77 26.72 0.22
C PHE A 857 11.09 25.97 0.21
N THR A 858 11.17 24.87 -0.51
CA THR A 858 12.46 24.34 -0.91
C THR A 858 13.10 25.28 -1.94
N PHE A 859 14.40 25.18 -2.12
CA PHE A 859 15.15 26.03 -3.02
C PHE A 859 14.61 25.99 -4.47
N GLU A 860 14.33 24.82 -4.96
CA GLU A 860 13.77 24.56 -6.29
C GLU A 860 12.32 25.04 -6.45
N GLU A 861 11.50 24.95 -5.40
CA GLU A 861 10.13 25.48 -5.43
C GLU A 861 10.15 26.98 -5.65
N LEU A 862 10.98 27.72 -4.90
CA LEU A 862 11.13 29.16 -5.04
C LEU A 862 11.63 29.54 -6.44
N LEU A 863 12.68 28.87 -6.93
CA LEU A 863 13.24 29.13 -8.25
C LEU A 863 12.26 28.82 -9.38
N SER A 864 11.48 27.74 -9.27
CA SER A 864 10.56 27.31 -10.34
C SER A 864 9.52 28.37 -10.73
N ASN A 865 9.31 29.35 -9.85
CA ASN A 865 8.37 30.46 -10.07
C ASN A 865 9.05 31.65 -10.78
N ASN A 866 10.38 31.84 -10.64
CA ASN A 866 11.11 33.02 -11.10
C ASN A 866 12.38 32.74 -11.93
N CYS A 867 12.70 31.49 -12.28
CA CYS A 867 13.95 31.16 -13.01
C CYS A 867 14.01 31.68 -14.45
N LYS A 868 12.95 32.27 -15.02
CA LYS A 868 13.00 32.94 -16.33
C LYS A 868 14.03 34.09 -16.40
N LYS A 869 14.51 34.57 -15.25
CA LYS A 869 15.54 35.63 -15.14
C LYS A 869 16.96 35.09 -15.20
N ILE A 870 17.17 33.78 -15.09
CA ILE A 870 18.51 33.17 -15.06
C ILE A 870 18.92 32.74 -16.46
N ASN A 871 20.10 33.17 -16.88
CA ASN A 871 20.72 32.72 -18.13
C ASN A 871 21.66 31.55 -17.83
N PHE A 872 21.39 30.39 -18.45
CA PHE A 872 22.23 29.22 -18.32
C PHE A 872 23.06 28.96 -19.57
N LYS A 873 24.28 28.42 -19.37
CA LYS A 873 25.08 27.86 -20.44
C LYS A 873 24.34 26.75 -21.16
N LYS A 874 24.38 26.73 -22.49
CA LYS A 874 23.88 25.58 -23.25
C LYS A 874 24.74 24.35 -22.90
N MET A 875 24.09 23.25 -22.57
CA MET A 875 24.74 21.98 -22.26
C MET A 875 24.37 20.92 -23.29
N ASN A 876 25.16 19.89 -23.37
CA ASN A 876 24.82 18.69 -24.15
C ASN A 876 25.19 17.47 -23.31
N GLU A 877 24.59 17.39 -22.14
CA GLU A 877 24.91 16.41 -21.09
C GLU A 877 23.64 15.78 -20.53
N LYS A 878 23.82 14.56 -20.04
CA LYS A 878 22.79 13.84 -19.27
C LYS A 878 23.12 13.90 -17.80
N VAL A 879 22.12 14.23 -16.98
CA VAL A 879 22.20 14.19 -15.52
C VAL A 879 21.23 13.19 -14.93
N LEU A 880 21.64 12.57 -13.83
CA LEU A 880 20.75 11.75 -13.01
C LEU A 880 20.22 12.57 -11.86
N LEU A 881 18.90 12.56 -11.67
CA LEU A 881 18.23 13.21 -10.56
C LEU A 881 17.74 12.17 -9.55
N HIS A 882 18.22 12.24 -8.31
CA HIS A 882 17.68 11.50 -7.19
C HIS A 882 16.88 12.44 -6.29
N GLY A 883 15.54 12.38 -6.37
CA GLY A 883 14.66 13.14 -5.47
C GLY A 883 14.72 12.63 -4.04
N HIS A 884 14.90 13.53 -3.07
CA HIS A 884 14.87 13.20 -1.65
C HIS A 884 13.47 12.65 -1.25
N CYS A 885 13.41 11.69 -0.30
CA CYS A 885 12.14 11.06 0.09
C CYS A 885 11.10 12.09 0.60
N HIS A 886 11.52 13.13 1.32
CA HIS A 886 10.61 14.21 1.71
C HIS A 886 10.15 15.06 0.53
N GLN A 887 11.03 15.39 -0.44
CA GLN A 887 10.59 16.07 -1.67
C GLN A 887 9.53 15.26 -2.40
N LYS A 888 9.71 13.92 -2.51
CA LYS A 888 8.69 13.02 -3.08
C LYS A 888 7.39 13.03 -2.28
N ALA A 889 7.46 13.05 -0.95
CA ALA A 889 6.29 13.08 -0.08
C ALA A 889 5.49 14.39 -0.16
N PHE A 890 6.14 15.50 -0.54
CA PHE A 890 5.51 16.83 -0.68
C PHE A 890 5.36 17.32 -2.12
N ASP A 891 5.55 16.45 -3.12
CA ASP A 891 5.50 16.76 -4.57
C ASP A 891 6.54 17.80 -5.04
N ALA A 892 7.61 17.99 -4.27
CA ALA A 892 8.65 18.98 -4.54
C ALA A 892 9.76 18.50 -5.51
N VAL A 893 9.59 17.33 -6.17
CA VAL A 893 10.52 16.85 -7.21
C VAL A 893 10.22 17.48 -8.56
N LYS A 894 8.96 17.74 -8.89
CA LYS A 894 8.57 18.41 -10.15
C LYS A 894 9.21 19.80 -10.32
N PRO A 895 9.27 20.66 -9.30
CA PRO A 895 10.01 21.91 -9.36
C PRO A 895 11.47 21.74 -9.77
N ILE A 896 12.19 20.71 -9.28
CA ILE A 896 13.58 20.44 -9.68
C ILE A 896 13.65 20.17 -11.19
N GLN A 897 12.79 19.29 -11.70
CA GLN A 897 12.73 18.98 -13.12
C GLN A 897 12.39 20.22 -13.96
N LYS A 898 11.46 21.06 -13.48
CA LYS A 898 11.10 22.31 -14.16
C LYS A 898 12.29 23.26 -14.28
N VAL A 899 13.08 23.44 -13.22
CA VAL A 899 14.28 24.28 -13.21
C VAL A 899 15.36 23.70 -14.12
N LEU A 900 15.65 22.40 -14.02
CA LEU A 900 16.66 21.76 -14.86
C LEU A 900 16.32 21.77 -16.35
N ASN A 901 15.03 21.59 -16.70
CA ASN A 901 14.55 21.60 -18.09
C ASN A 901 14.66 22.99 -18.77
N MET A 902 14.96 24.06 -18.03
CA MET A 902 15.25 25.38 -18.61
C MET A 902 16.66 25.47 -19.20
N ILE A 903 17.54 24.56 -18.80
CA ILE A 903 18.91 24.52 -19.33
C ILE A 903 18.87 23.85 -20.70
N LYS A 904 19.09 24.62 -21.75
CA LYS A 904 19.04 24.13 -23.14
C LYS A 904 20.05 22.99 -23.36
N GLY A 905 19.57 21.85 -23.87
CA GLY A 905 20.39 20.69 -24.21
C GLY A 905 20.74 19.78 -23.01
N LEU A 906 20.20 20.04 -21.83
CA LEU A 906 20.32 19.16 -20.68
C LEU A 906 19.25 18.04 -20.73
N GLU A 907 19.67 16.78 -20.70
CA GLU A 907 18.79 15.63 -20.52
C GLU A 907 18.72 15.26 -19.04
N VAL A 908 17.52 15.23 -18.45
CA VAL A 908 17.30 14.92 -17.03
C VAL A 908 16.62 13.58 -16.89
N GLU A 909 17.32 12.59 -16.32
CA GLU A 909 16.75 11.30 -15.95
C GLU A 909 16.45 11.24 -14.45
N LEU A 910 15.17 11.13 -14.11
CA LEU A 910 14.74 10.92 -12.72
C LEU A 910 14.88 9.44 -12.34
N ILE A 911 15.68 9.14 -11.31
CA ILE A 911 15.83 7.79 -10.78
C ILE A 911 14.57 7.40 -10.00
N ASP A 912 13.86 6.37 -10.46
CA ASP A 912 12.72 5.80 -9.73
C ASP A 912 13.19 4.98 -8.52
N THR A 913 13.35 5.66 -7.39
CA THR A 913 13.80 5.05 -6.14
C THR A 913 12.79 5.27 -5.03
N SER A 914 12.81 4.41 -4.00
CA SER A 914 12.09 4.67 -2.74
C SER A 914 12.87 5.68 -1.86
N CYS A 915 13.67 5.21 -0.94
CA CYS A 915 14.57 6.01 -0.08
C CYS A 915 16.01 5.65 -0.38
N CYS A 916 16.95 6.60 -0.20
CA CYS A 916 18.39 6.30 -0.27
C CYS A 916 18.86 5.37 0.87
N GLY A 917 18.06 5.21 1.94
CA GLY A 917 18.40 4.38 3.09
C GLY A 917 19.25 5.05 4.17
N MET A 918 19.83 6.21 3.93
CA MET A 918 20.68 6.89 4.94
C MET A 918 19.84 7.46 6.08
N ALA A 919 18.78 8.19 5.78
CA ALA A 919 17.83 8.78 6.75
C ALA A 919 18.50 9.39 8.00
N GLY A 920 19.38 10.37 7.80
CA GLY A 920 20.14 11.01 8.86
C GLY A 920 21.08 10.01 9.55
N ALA A 921 20.93 9.83 10.85
CA ALA A 921 21.79 8.96 11.66
C ALA A 921 21.53 7.46 11.47
N PHE A 922 20.40 7.05 10.84
CA PHE A 922 20.03 5.66 10.64
C PHE A 922 21.12 4.86 9.91
N GLY A 923 21.70 5.41 8.84
CA GLY A 923 22.75 4.77 8.08
C GLY A 923 24.13 4.76 8.77
N TYR A 924 24.29 5.50 9.87
CA TYR A 924 25.53 5.51 10.67
C TYR A 924 25.46 4.60 11.89
N ASN A 925 24.28 4.10 12.27
CA ASN A 925 24.10 3.23 13.41
C ASN A 925 24.50 1.79 13.05
N LYS A 926 25.28 1.12 13.90
CA LYS A 926 25.77 -0.25 13.70
C LYS A 926 24.65 -1.27 13.53
N LYS A 927 23.45 -1.05 14.13
CA LYS A 927 22.32 -1.97 14.05
C LYS A 927 21.53 -1.85 12.75
N THR A 928 21.57 -0.69 12.09
CA THR A 928 20.72 -0.40 10.92
C THR A 928 21.51 -0.17 9.64
N TYR A 929 22.84 -0.15 9.71
CA TYR A 929 23.73 0.06 8.56
C TYR A 929 23.44 -0.90 7.40
N ASP A 930 23.36 -2.21 7.67
CA ASP A 930 23.16 -3.21 6.61
C ASP A 930 21.78 -3.06 5.92
N VAL A 931 20.75 -2.70 6.69
CA VAL A 931 19.41 -2.38 6.15
C VAL A 931 19.47 -1.08 5.32
N SER A 932 20.22 -0.08 5.77
CA SER A 932 20.45 1.18 5.04
C SER A 932 21.07 0.92 3.66
N ILE A 933 22.10 0.09 3.60
CA ILE A 933 22.76 -0.29 2.33
C ILE A 933 21.80 -1.07 1.42
N LYS A 934 21.06 -2.05 1.96
CA LYS A 934 20.08 -2.81 1.19
C LYS A 934 18.98 -1.92 0.57
N MET A 935 18.53 -0.88 1.28
CA MET A 935 17.58 0.08 0.72
C MET A 935 18.14 0.83 -0.50
N ALA A 936 19.41 1.19 -0.49
CA ALA A 936 20.06 1.84 -1.62
C ALA A 936 20.34 0.85 -2.78
N GLN A 937 20.67 -0.40 -2.45
CA GLN A 937 20.92 -1.47 -3.42
C GLN A 937 19.67 -1.87 -4.19
N GLU A 938 18.48 -1.61 -3.65
CA GLU A 938 17.21 -1.94 -4.34
C GLU A 938 17.12 -1.25 -5.72
N LYS A 939 17.41 0.04 -5.80
CA LYS A 939 17.27 0.85 -7.03
C LYS A 939 18.37 1.89 -7.22
N LEU A 940 18.77 2.60 -6.15
CA LEU A 940 19.65 3.77 -6.26
C LEU A 940 21.04 3.40 -6.79
N PHE A 941 21.69 2.47 -6.13
CA PHE A 941 23.05 2.07 -6.53
C PHE A 941 23.07 1.42 -7.93
N PRO A 942 22.16 0.49 -8.26
CA PRO A 942 22.10 -0.07 -9.62
C PRO A 942 21.85 0.97 -10.71
N ALA A 943 20.98 1.95 -10.48
CA ALA A 943 20.70 3.00 -11.46
C ALA A 943 21.93 3.87 -11.74
N ILE A 944 22.66 4.28 -10.68
CA ILE A 944 23.87 5.09 -10.82
C ILE A 944 25.01 4.27 -11.45
N SER A 945 25.19 3.01 -11.04
CA SER A 945 26.29 2.16 -11.53
C SER A 945 26.18 1.82 -13.01
N LYS A 946 24.98 1.87 -13.59
CA LYS A 946 24.74 1.69 -15.04
C LYS A 946 25.18 2.89 -15.89
N THR A 947 25.48 4.03 -15.28
CA THR A 947 25.86 5.25 -16.01
C THR A 947 27.35 5.42 -16.09
N LYS A 948 27.82 6.21 -17.05
CA LYS A 948 29.25 6.55 -17.21
C LYS A 948 29.78 7.24 -15.94
N SER A 949 31.06 7.04 -15.63
CA SER A 949 31.71 7.61 -14.44
C SER A 949 31.63 9.14 -14.35
N GLY A 950 31.59 9.84 -15.48
CA GLY A 950 31.47 11.29 -15.55
C GLY A 950 30.03 11.83 -15.49
N THR A 951 29.00 11.00 -15.48
CA THR A 951 27.61 11.48 -15.39
C THR A 951 27.35 12.17 -14.05
N THR A 952 26.91 13.44 -14.11
CA THR A 952 26.56 14.22 -12.93
C THR A 952 25.32 13.67 -12.26
N ILE A 953 25.39 13.52 -10.94
CA ILE A 953 24.29 13.07 -10.09
C ILE A 953 23.82 14.25 -9.24
N ILE A 954 22.54 14.60 -9.32
CA ILE A 954 21.94 15.67 -8.52
C ILE A 954 21.11 15.05 -7.40
N ALA A 955 21.39 15.47 -6.16
CA ALA A 955 20.67 15.02 -4.98
C ALA A 955 20.71 16.10 -3.89
N ASP A 956 19.56 16.65 -3.47
CA ASP A 956 19.53 17.78 -2.54
C ASP A 956 19.70 17.42 -1.07
N GLY A 957 19.40 16.17 -0.68
CA GLY A 957 19.61 15.77 0.70
C GLY A 957 21.07 15.40 1.01
N THR A 958 21.66 15.96 2.07
CA THR A 958 22.98 15.55 2.61
C THR A 958 23.05 14.05 2.82
N SER A 959 22.02 13.46 3.41
CA SER A 959 21.93 12.01 3.60
C SER A 959 22.04 11.23 2.28
N CYS A 960 21.44 11.72 1.20
CA CYS A 960 21.48 11.05 -0.11
C CYS A 960 22.89 11.12 -0.72
N ARG A 961 23.54 12.28 -0.64
CA ARG A 961 24.92 12.47 -1.14
C ARG A 961 25.92 11.60 -0.39
N CYS A 962 25.84 11.59 0.95
CA CYS A 962 26.65 10.67 1.77
C CYS A 962 26.42 9.19 1.40
N GLN A 963 25.17 8.76 1.21
CA GLN A 963 24.87 7.38 0.87
C GLN A 963 25.48 6.96 -0.47
N ILE A 964 25.39 7.83 -1.48
CA ILE A 964 25.97 7.59 -2.81
C ILE A 964 27.49 7.54 -2.73
N LYS A 965 28.10 8.52 -2.04
CA LYS A 965 29.56 8.59 -1.88
C LYS A 965 30.14 7.38 -1.17
N ASP A 966 29.56 7.04 -0.02
CA ASP A 966 30.07 5.96 0.84
C ASP A 966 29.79 4.57 0.27
N GLY A 967 28.64 4.40 -0.41
CA GLY A 967 28.21 3.09 -0.88
C GLY A 967 28.81 2.65 -2.21
N ILE A 968 29.03 3.59 -3.15
CA ILE A 968 29.51 3.28 -4.51
C ILE A 968 30.63 4.23 -4.99
N ASN A 969 31.20 5.03 -4.10
CA ASN A 969 32.29 5.98 -4.37
C ASN A 969 32.02 6.93 -5.57
N ARG A 970 30.77 7.40 -5.70
CA ARG A 970 30.39 8.41 -6.70
C ARG A 970 30.00 9.69 -5.97
N ASP A 971 30.40 10.84 -6.53
CA ASP A 971 30.00 12.13 -5.99
C ASP A 971 28.64 12.54 -6.55
N ALA A 972 27.79 13.08 -5.68
CA ALA A 972 26.55 13.74 -6.06
C ALA A 972 26.59 15.20 -5.59
N VAL A 973 26.02 16.10 -6.38
CA VAL A 973 26.02 17.54 -6.10
C VAL A 973 24.62 18.01 -5.71
N HIS A 974 24.56 19.06 -4.89
CA HIS A 974 23.30 19.77 -4.63
C HIS A 974 22.88 20.57 -5.87
N LEU A 975 21.56 20.72 -6.10
CA LEU A 975 21.03 21.50 -7.21
C LEU A 975 21.65 22.90 -7.26
N ALA A 976 21.81 23.58 -6.12
CA ALA A 976 22.41 24.92 -6.07
C ALA A 976 23.82 24.96 -6.67
N GLN A 977 24.69 23.99 -6.35
CA GLN A 977 26.05 23.92 -6.93
C GLN A 977 26.00 23.66 -8.44
N PHE A 978 25.09 22.78 -8.87
CA PHE A 978 24.94 22.48 -10.29
C PHE A 978 24.51 23.73 -11.09
N LEU A 979 23.55 24.48 -10.57
CA LEU A 979 23.04 25.69 -11.21
C LEU A 979 24.11 26.79 -11.20
N ASP A 980 24.76 27.08 -10.06
CA ASP A 980 25.79 28.11 -9.88
C ASP A 980 26.93 27.94 -10.91
N LYS A 981 27.42 26.71 -11.08
CA LYS A 981 28.45 26.36 -12.08
C LYS A 981 28.04 26.64 -13.51
N ASN A 982 26.75 26.64 -13.82
CA ASN A 982 26.21 26.72 -15.17
C ASN A 982 25.45 28.02 -15.45
N ILE A 983 25.39 28.96 -14.52
CA ILE A 983 24.89 30.31 -14.76
C ILE A 983 25.89 31.12 -15.62
N ILE A 984 25.35 31.99 -16.47
CA ILE A 984 26.10 33.06 -17.14
C ILE A 984 25.82 34.33 -16.34
N TYR A 985 26.85 34.80 -15.60
CA TYR A 985 26.74 36.02 -14.79
C TYR A 985 26.84 37.29 -15.63
#